data_b6144cf6877d86f0d7e7c4cdd3012ee5
#
_entry.id   b6144cf6877d86f0d7e7c4cdd3012ee5
#
_cell.length_a   1.000
_cell.length_b   1.000
_cell.length_c   1.000
_cell.angle_alpha   90.00
_cell.angle_beta   90.00
_cell.angle_gamma   90.00
#
_symmetry.space_group_name_H-M   'P 1'
#
loop_
_entity.id
_entity.type
_entity.pdbx_description
1 polymer ?
#
loop_
_entity_poly.entity_id
_entity_poly.type
_entity_poly.pdbx_seq_one_letter_code
_entity_poly.pdbx_strand_id
1 'polypeptide(L)'
;MLFLDLHGYDDQRVEPGRALDALLRALGVPAEHIPPGEEERAGLYRSVLAEIPEPVLVIADNASSEAQVRPLLPGIGPHKVVVTSRHTLAGLGARLLDVTVLDEETAVALLEAALRAARPEDDRISCDRESATRMAGVCGGLPLALQIVAALLKADPALSTAELTGELSAEHGRLERLAYDEGRGVAGLSVAAAFELSYRRLDDNAARVFRLLPVNPGPDVSTAAAAVLADLPVTEVRRVLAVLARAHLAEAAPGVVGRWRMHDLLRLYAQRLPHACADTDGREQARDRLLGYYLSMADSADDHLRALPGMTVPEEFTGRDGALAWLDAERDGMVAVVAMAADTGRDEAAARLPLMLAVYLHWRRRFEDWLAVTAISLNASSRLGDRDGEARALNNLGGALQELWRFEEAITAHQDAATIYRQTGDRPGEARALNNLGRALQDLWRFEEAITTCQDAAAIYRETGDRPGESMALDNLGSALRKLRRFEEAITAHQDAAATCRETGDRHGEGMALINLGNALQGVRRFEEAITAHQDAATIFRETSDRHGEGGALGNLGSALYKAERSEEAINAHRDAAAIFRETSDPHAEGIALNSLGTALWGTGRFEEAITAHQDAAAIYRETGDRHGQGRALNNLGLALREVRRFEEAIIACQDAVAIFRETGDRHGEGIALSNLETAMAAQQA
;
A
#
# COMPACT_ATOMS: atom_id res chain seq x y z
N MET A 1 -1.44 14.99 14.43
CA MET A 1 -1.31 15.78 13.18
C MET A 1 -0.87 14.83 12.09
N LEU A 2 -1.54 14.89 10.94
CA LEU A 2 -1.23 14.10 9.74
C LEU A 2 -0.78 15.05 8.64
N PHE A 3 0.28 14.68 7.92
CA PHE A 3 0.81 15.45 6.79
C PHE A 3 0.76 14.61 5.54
N LEU A 4 0.28 15.20 4.44
CA LEU A 4 0.16 14.55 3.15
C LEU A 4 0.52 15.55 2.04
N ASP A 5 1.56 15.24 1.24
CA ASP A 5 1.84 15.97 0.02
C ASP A 5 1.01 15.38 -1.13
N LEU A 6 0.22 16.21 -1.77
CA LEU A 6 -0.68 15.81 -2.86
C LEU A 6 -0.02 15.89 -4.24
N HIS A 7 1.22 16.40 -4.32
CA HIS A 7 1.97 16.55 -5.57
C HIS A 7 1.13 17.15 -6.72
N GLY A 8 0.25 18.09 -6.38
CA GLY A 8 -0.81 18.56 -7.28
C GLY A 8 -0.31 19.25 -8.55
N TYR A 9 0.94 19.70 -8.57
CA TYR A 9 1.57 20.39 -9.71
C TYR A 9 2.65 19.57 -10.39
N ASP A 10 2.84 18.32 -9.97
CA ASP A 10 3.75 17.38 -10.59
C ASP A 10 3.03 16.54 -11.64
N ASP A 11 3.80 15.93 -12.55
CA ASP A 11 3.24 15.01 -13.55
C ASP A 11 2.60 13.78 -12.91
N GLN A 12 3.02 13.43 -11.69
CA GLN A 12 2.48 12.33 -10.87
C GLN A 12 1.67 12.86 -9.69
N ARG A 13 0.47 13.36 -9.98
CA ARG A 13 -0.46 13.79 -8.93
C ARG A 13 -0.90 12.63 -8.07
N VAL A 14 -1.03 12.87 -6.76
CA VAL A 14 -1.63 11.89 -5.86
C VAL A 14 -3.15 11.93 -6.05
N GLU A 15 -3.69 10.82 -6.56
CA GLU A 15 -5.14 10.65 -6.68
C GLU A 15 -5.81 10.57 -5.30
N PRO A 16 -7.07 11.04 -5.16
CA PRO A 16 -7.75 11.07 -3.87
C PRO A 16 -7.83 9.71 -3.17
N GLY A 17 -8.07 8.65 -3.93
CA GLY A 17 -8.11 7.28 -3.41
C GLY A 17 -6.79 6.85 -2.76
N ARG A 18 -5.67 7.27 -3.34
CA ARG A 18 -4.32 7.02 -2.81
C ARG A 18 -4.02 7.84 -1.56
N ALA A 19 -4.46 9.09 -1.58
CA ALA A 19 -4.37 10.01 -0.44
C ALA A 19 -5.14 9.47 0.77
N LEU A 20 -6.35 8.96 0.55
CA LEU A 20 -7.18 8.34 1.58
C LEU A 20 -6.56 7.05 2.13
N ASP A 21 -5.98 6.19 1.28
CA ASP A 21 -5.26 5.00 1.74
C ASP A 21 -4.12 5.36 2.69
N ALA A 22 -3.32 6.37 2.34
CA ALA A 22 -2.22 6.84 3.18
C ALA A 22 -2.72 7.39 4.53
N LEU A 23 -3.80 8.18 4.52
CA LEU A 23 -4.39 8.75 5.74
C LEU A 23 -5.00 7.65 6.63
N LEU A 24 -5.71 6.68 6.07
CA LEU A 24 -6.29 5.56 6.80
C LEU A 24 -5.21 4.72 7.48
N ARG A 25 -4.12 4.41 6.78
CA ARG A 25 -2.96 3.71 7.37
C ARG A 25 -2.31 4.52 8.49
N ALA A 26 -2.14 5.83 8.30
CA ALA A 26 -1.59 6.71 9.32
C ALA A 26 -2.50 6.84 10.56
N LEU A 27 -3.80 6.60 10.40
CA LEU A 27 -4.77 6.51 11.48
C LEU A 27 -4.82 5.12 12.13
N GLY A 28 -4.02 4.17 11.67
CA GLY A 28 -3.92 2.83 12.25
C GLY A 28 -4.88 1.80 11.66
N VAL A 29 -5.55 2.11 10.54
CA VAL A 29 -6.43 1.14 9.86
C VAL A 29 -5.55 0.09 9.15
N PRO A 30 -5.71 -1.20 9.46
CA PRO A 30 -5.00 -2.27 8.78
C PRO A 30 -5.32 -2.28 7.27
N ALA A 31 -4.33 -2.67 6.46
CA ALA A 31 -4.45 -2.62 5.00
C ALA A 31 -5.62 -3.47 4.46
N GLU A 32 -5.89 -4.58 5.11
CA GLU A 32 -6.98 -5.51 4.79
C GLU A 32 -8.39 -4.93 5.03
N HIS A 33 -8.50 -3.89 5.86
CA HIS A 33 -9.76 -3.21 6.16
C HIS A 33 -9.98 -1.95 5.33
N ILE A 34 -9.02 -1.57 4.46
CA ILE A 34 -9.16 -0.43 3.57
C ILE A 34 -9.87 -0.88 2.29
N PRO A 35 -11.08 -0.37 2.02
CA PRO A 35 -11.84 -0.79 0.84
C PRO A 35 -11.17 -0.30 -0.46
N PRO A 36 -11.40 -0.97 -1.60
CA PRO A 36 -10.78 -0.60 -2.87
C PRO A 36 -11.35 0.70 -3.48
N GLY A 37 -12.62 1.01 -3.23
CA GLY A 37 -13.31 2.17 -3.81
C GLY A 37 -12.97 3.49 -3.12
N GLU A 38 -12.85 4.58 -3.89
CA GLU A 38 -12.53 5.92 -3.35
C GLU A 38 -13.62 6.45 -2.41
N GLU A 39 -14.89 6.31 -2.80
CA GLU A 39 -16.03 6.77 -1.99
C GLU A 39 -16.13 5.99 -0.67
N GLU A 40 -15.87 4.70 -0.71
CA GLU A 40 -15.86 3.84 0.47
C GLU A 40 -14.70 4.18 1.40
N ARG A 41 -13.50 4.43 0.85
CA ARG A 41 -12.35 4.95 1.62
C ARG A 41 -12.67 6.28 2.28
N ALA A 42 -13.32 7.20 1.55
CA ALA A 42 -13.72 8.49 2.10
C ALA A 42 -14.79 8.35 3.21
N GLY A 43 -15.68 7.38 3.08
CA GLY A 43 -16.64 7.01 4.11
C GLY A 43 -15.96 6.47 5.37
N LEU A 44 -15.08 5.49 5.19
CA LEU A 44 -14.29 4.89 6.27
C LEU A 44 -13.42 5.94 6.98
N TYR A 45 -12.72 6.79 6.22
CA TYR A 45 -11.90 7.87 6.77
C TYR A 45 -12.69 8.79 7.68
N ARG A 46 -13.91 9.21 7.27
CA ARG A 46 -14.77 10.05 8.10
C ARG A 46 -15.28 9.32 9.35
N SER A 47 -15.56 8.03 9.24
CA SER A 47 -15.97 7.20 10.37
C SER A 47 -14.86 7.04 11.39
N VAL A 48 -13.66 6.70 10.95
CA VAL A 48 -12.47 6.57 11.81
C VAL A 48 -12.17 7.90 12.52
N LEU A 49 -12.22 9.03 11.81
CA LEU A 49 -12.04 10.33 12.44
C LEU A 49 -13.13 10.63 13.48
N ALA A 50 -14.38 10.27 13.20
CA ALA A 50 -15.49 10.52 14.13
C ALA A 50 -15.34 9.73 15.46
N GLU A 51 -14.62 8.63 15.46
CA GLU A 51 -14.32 7.83 16.66
C GLU A 51 -13.17 8.40 17.50
N ILE A 52 -12.36 9.29 16.94
CA ILE A 52 -11.23 9.92 17.64
C ILE A 52 -11.74 11.14 18.41
N PRO A 53 -11.75 11.13 19.76
CA PRO A 53 -12.28 12.24 20.56
C PRO A 53 -11.39 13.47 20.52
N GLU A 54 -10.11 13.32 20.22
CA GLU A 54 -9.12 14.40 20.19
C GLU A 54 -9.08 15.07 18.81
N PRO A 55 -8.95 16.41 18.73
CA PRO A 55 -8.87 17.11 17.46
C PRO A 55 -7.68 16.66 16.62
N VAL A 56 -7.93 16.11 15.45
CA VAL A 56 -6.91 15.79 14.45
C VAL A 56 -6.77 16.94 13.47
N LEU A 57 -5.53 17.37 13.24
CA LEU A 57 -5.18 18.30 12.16
C LEU A 57 -4.58 17.52 11.01
N VAL A 58 -5.20 17.61 9.85
CA VAL A 58 -4.68 17.08 8.58
C VAL A 58 -4.13 18.26 7.77
N ILE A 59 -2.90 18.13 7.28
CA ILE A 59 -2.29 19.08 6.36
C ILE A 59 -2.20 18.38 4.99
N ALA A 60 -2.97 18.89 4.03
CA ALA A 60 -2.95 18.47 2.64
C ALA A 60 -2.15 19.52 1.85
N ASP A 61 -0.90 19.22 1.60
CA ASP A 61 0.03 20.13 0.97
C ASP A 61 0.01 20.01 -0.56
N ASN A 62 0.28 21.12 -1.26
CA ASN A 62 0.48 21.17 -2.70
C ASN A 62 -0.71 20.64 -3.53
N ALA A 63 -1.94 20.96 -3.14
CA ALA A 63 -3.16 20.60 -3.87
C ALA A 63 -3.33 21.42 -5.16
N SER A 64 -3.73 20.80 -6.26
CA SER A 64 -3.95 21.47 -7.54
C SER A 64 -5.43 21.70 -7.88
N SER A 65 -6.35 20.96 -7.26
CA SER A 65 -7.78 21.04 -7.55
C SER A 65 -8.66 20.73 -6.35
N GLU A 66 -9.89 21.20 -6.40
CA GLU A 66 -10.90 20.89 -5.38
C GLU A 66 -11.28 19.40 -5.38
N ALA A 67 -11.28 18.76 -6.54
CA ALA A 67 -11.57 17.34 -6.67
C ALA A 67 -10.56 16.47 -5.89
N GLN A 68 -9.29 16.88 -5.88
CA GLN A 68 -8.23 16.20 -5.15
C GLN A 68 -8.42 16.29 -3.61
N VAL A 69 -9.00 17.40 -3.12
CA VAL A 69 -9.12 17.68 -1.69
C VAL A 69 -10.46 17.25 -1.10
N ARG A 70 -11.54 17.36 -1.88
CA ARG A 70 -12.91 17.13 -1.40
C ARG A 70 -13.12 15.81 -0.67
N PRO A 71 -12.59 14.66 -1.13
CA PRO A 71 -12.70 13.38 -0.43
C PRO A 71 -11.98 13.34 0.92
N LEU A 72 -10.95 14.21 1.11
CA LEU A 72 -10.11 14.26 2.32
C LEU A 72 -10.73 15.13 3.43
N LEU A 73 -11.86 15.77 3.16
CA LEU A 73 -12.51 16.63 4.17
C LEU A 73 -13.10 15.76 5.29
N PRO A 74 -12.73 16.04 6.55
CA PRO A 74 -13.29 15.33 7.69
C PRO A 74 -14.76 15.71 7.83
N GLY A 75 -15.65 14.85 8.08
CA GLY A 75 -17.07 15.15 8.28
C GLY A 75 -17.32 16.23 9.37
N ILE A 76 -18.47 16.22 9.97
CA ILE A 76 -18.82 17.13 11.07
C ILE A 76 -18.07 16.68 12.33
N GLY A 77 -17.21 17.55 12.89
CA GLY A 77 -16.44 17.21 14.09
C GLY A 77 -15.39 18.26 14.47
N PRO A 78 -14.55 17.96 15.48
CA PRO A 78 -13.51 18.89 15.94
C PRO A 78 -12.28 18.91 15.04
N HIS A 79 -12.19 17.99 14.06
CA HIS A 79 -11.06 17.82 13.19
C HIS A 79 -10.94 18.94 12.18
N LYS A 80 -9.72 19.28 11.77
CA LYS A 80 -9.42 20.36 10.83
C LYS A 80 -8.54 19.87 9.70
N VAL A 81 -8.77 20.42 8.50
CA VAL A 81 -7.86 20.27 7.36
C VAL A 81 -7.31 21.64 7.01
N VAL A 82 -6.01 21.73 6.84
CA VAL A 82 -5.31 22.85 6.22
C VAL A 82 -4.85 22.39 4.85
N VAL A 83 -5.21 23.13 3.82
CA VAL A 83 -4.84 22.82 2.44
C VAL A 83 -3.94 23.93 1.93
N THR A 84 -2.78 23.58 1.39
CA THR A 84 -1.98 24.54 0.62
C THR A 84 -2.18 24.32 -0.87
N SER A 85 -2.26 25.40 -1.62
CA SER A 85 -2.45 25.35 -3.07
C SER A 85 -1.90 26.61 -3.71
N ARG A 86 -1.42 26.48 -4.95
CA ARG A 86 -1.06 27.65 -5.80
C ARG A 86 -2.30 28.30 -6.45
N HIS A 87 -3.48 27.67 -6.34
CA HIS A 87 -4.74 28.17 -6.88
C HIS A 87 -5.75 28.34 -5.77
N THR A 88 -6.65 29.31 -5.96
CA THR A 88 -7.79 29.51 -5.04
C THR A 88 -8.78 28.37 -5.24
N LEU A 89 -8.97 27.53 -4.21
CA LEU A 89 -9.91 26.40 -4.20
C LEU A 89 -11.25 26.85 -3.56
N ALA A 90 -11.92 27.80 -4.19
CA ALA A 90 -13.10 28.47 -3.64
C ALA A 90 -14.31 27.53 -3.40
N GLY A 91 -14.46 26.47 -4.22
CA GLY A 91 -15.59 25.54 -4.13
C GLY A 91 -15.47 24.53 -2.98
N LEU A 92 -14.40 24.55 -2.17
CA LEU A 92 -14.30 23.71 -0.97
C LEU A 92 -15.16 24.22 0.20
N GLY A 93 -15.68 25.45 0.13
CA GLY A 93 -16.43 26.08 1.25
C GLY A 93 -15.59 26.30 2.49
N ALA A 94 -14.26 26.30 2.36
CA ALA A 94 -13.30 26.52 3.43
C ALA A 94 -13.00 28.01 3.62
N ARG A 95 -12.45 28.36 4.79
CA ARG A 95 -11.89 29.70 5.01
C ARG A 95 -10.62 29.83 4.17
N LEU A 96 -10.61 30.78 3.25
CA LEU A 96 -9.44 31.11 2.46
C LEU A 96 -8.47 31.97 3.28
N LEU A 97 -7.19 31.61 3.22
CA LEU A 97 -6.08 32.36 3.81
C LEU A 97 -5.07 32.58 2.69
N ASP A 98 -4.99 33.81 2.21
CA ASP A 98 -3.98 34.19 1.22
C ASP A 98 -2.62 34.29 1.93
N VAL A 99 -1.70 33.39 1.58
CA VAL A 99 -0.32 33.44 2.06
C VAL A 99 0.43 34.39 1.13
N THR A 100 0.55 35.62 1.56
CA THR A 100 1.34 36.64 0.86
C THR A 100 2.81 36.49 1.19
N VAL A 101 3.67 37.06 0.34
CA VAL A 101 5.09 37.26 0.67
C VAL A 101 5.22 38.05 1.95
N LEU A 102 6.33 37.89 2.66
CA LEU A 102 6.62 38.65 3.85
C LEU A 102 6.72 40.13 3.48
N ASP A 103 6.13 41.01 4.32
CA ASP A 103 6.39 42.41 4.20
C ASP A 103 7.87 42.74 4.50
N GLU A 104 8.28 43.92 4.12
CA GLU A 104 9.67 44.38 4.21
C GLU A 104 10.23 44.27 5.65
N GLU A 105 9.44 44.64 6.64
CA GLU A 105 9.86 44.63 8.02
C GLU A 105 10.04 43.19 8.54
N THR A 106 9.08 42.32 8.26
CA THR A 106 9.12 40.90 8.63
C THR A 106 10.23 40.16 7.88
N ALA A 107 10.48 40.47 6.60
CA ALA A 107 11.55 39.89 5.83
C ALA A 107 12.93 40.24 6.37
N VAL A 108 13.15 41.52 6.74
CA VAL A 108 14.40 41.99 7.37
C VAL A 108 14.55 41.36 8.77
N ALA A 109 13.47 41.29 9.57
CA ALA A 109 13.51 40.61 10.87
C ALA A 109 13.87 39.11 10.76
N LEU A 110 13.38 38.44 9.73
CA LEU A 110 13.75 37.03 9.45
C LEU A 110 15.24 36.90 9.17
N LEU A 111 15.83 37.78 8.33
CA LEU A 111 17.27 37.78 8.03
C LEU A 111 18.08 38.00 9.31
N GLU A 112 17.70 39.01 10.11
CA GLU A 112 18.36 39.34 11.38
C GLU A 112 18.29 38.16 12.36
N ALA A 113 17.13 37.60 12.57
CA ALA A 113 16.92 36.42 13.43
C ALA A 113 17.75 35.23 12.96
N ALA A 114 17.80 34.98 11.65
CA ALA A 114 18.56 33.91 11.08
C ALA A 114 20.07 34.07 11.30
N LEU A 115 20.63 35.27 11.13
CA LEU A 115 22.04 35.51 11.37
C LEU A 115 22.39 35.43 12.87
N ARG A 116 21.58 36.05 13.75
CA ARG A 116 21.79 36.00 15.20
C ARG A 116 21.66 34.59 15.78
N ALA A 117 20.81 33.74 15.22
CA ALA A 117 20.72 32.33 15.60
C ALA A 117 22.02 31.56 15.35
N ALA A 118 22.80 31.94 14.33
CA ALA A 118 24.09 31.34 14.05
C ALA A 118 25.24 32.03 14.81
N ARG A 119 25.19 33.35 14.95
CA ARG A 119 26.14 34.19 15.66
C ARG A 119 25.39 35.29 16.39
N PRO A 120 25.25 35.22 17.71
CA PRO A 120 24.46 36.22 18.50
C PRO A 120 24.95 37.68 18.34
N GLU A 121 26.23 37.87 18.05
CA GLU A 121 26.89 39.16 17.86
C GLU A 121 26.82 39.70 16.41
N ASP A 122 26.13 38.97 15.49
CA ASP A 122 26.05 39.39 14.09
C ASP A 122 25.06 40.55 13.94
N ASP A 123 25.57 41.75 13.73
CA ASP A 123 24.78 42.97 13.64
C ASP A 123 24.73 43.56 12.21
N ARG A 124 25.21 42.83 11.18
CA ARG A 124 25.24 43.30 9.81
C ARG A 124 23.93 43.79 9.26
N ILE A 125 22.79 43.14 9.65
CA ILE A 125 21.45 43.53 9.23
C ILE A 125 21.02 44.83 9.96
N SER A 126 21.26 44.95 11.26
CA SER A 126 20.91 46.12 12.05
C SER A 126 21.80 47.33 11.74
N CYS A 127 23.06 47.10 11.42
CA CYS A 127 24.04 48.16 11.04
C CYS A 127 23.79 48.77 9.66
N ASP A 128 23.27 47.95 8.71
CA ASP A 128 22.97 48.40 7.33
C ASP A 128 21.55 47.97 6.95
N ARG A 129 20.57 48.59 7.63
CA ARG A 129 19.16 48.30 7.42
C ARG A 129 18.68 48.67 6.01
N GLU A 130 19.29 49.66 5.36
CA GLU A 130 18.92 50.08 4.01
C GLU A 130 19.28 48.98 2.98
N SER A 131 20.48 48.42 3.05
CA SER A 131 20.88 47.34 2.19
C SER A 131 20.11 46.03 2.51
N ALA A 132 19.79 45.79 3.78
CA ALA A 132 18.95 44.64 4.18
C ALA A 132 17.53 44.75 3.61
N THR A 133 16.95 45.94 3.63
CA THR A 133 15.63 46.23 3.04
C THR A 133 15.65 46.02 1.53
N ARG A 134 16.66 46.56 0.85
CA ARG A 134 16.84 46.30 -0.60
C ARG A 134 17.04 44.81 -0.92
N MET A 135 17.79 44.13 -0.09
CA MET A 135 18.01 42.67 -0.21
C MET A 135 16.69 41.91 -0.06
N ALA A 136 15.88 42.23 0.94
CA ALA A 136 14.55 41.66 1.13
C ALA A 136 13.63 41.92 -0.10
N GLY A 137 13.70 43.13 -0.64
CA GLY A 137 13.00 43.49 -1.88
C GLY A 137 13.45 42.71 -3.09
N VAL A 138 14.76 42.53 -3.28
CA VAL A 138 15.32 41.67 -4.37
C VAL A 138 14.92 40.22 -4.21
N CYS A 139 14.80 39.72 -2.97
CA CYS A 139 14.26 38.39 -2.65
C CYS A 139 12.74 38.31 -2.78
N GLY A 140 12.04 39.42 -3.07
CA GLY A 140 10.58 39.47 -3.20
C GLY A 140 9.83 39.10 -1.92
N GLY A 141 10.46 39.21 -0.76
CA GLY A 141 9.88 38.81 0.52
C GLY A 141 9.65 37.30 0.68
N LEU A 142 10.18 36.48 -0.20
CA LEU A 142 9.99 35.03 -0.18
C LEU A 142 10.86 34.36 0.89
N PRO A 143 10.28 33.60 1.87
CA PRO A 143 11.04 33.01 2.98
C PRO A 143 12.21 32.13 2.54
N LEU A 144 12.03 31.33 1.48
CA LEU A 144 13.08 30.46 0.96
C LEU A 144 14.25 31.27 0.38
N ALA A 145 13.98 32.31 -0.39
CA ALA A 145 15.03 33.20 -0.93
C ALA A 145 15.79 33.91 0.21
N LEU A 146 15.07 34.39 1.22
CA LEU A 146 15.66 35.00 2.40
C LEU A 146 16.52 34.02 3.20
N GLN A 147 16.09 32.76 3.34
CA GLN A 147 16.91 31.71 3.98
C GLN A 147 18.20 31.44 3.23
N ILE A 148 18.16 31.38 1.88
CA ILE A 148 19.36 31.19 1.05
C ILE A 148 20.33 32.35 1.22
N VAL A 149 19.81 33.58 1.16
CA VAL A 149 20.61 34.78 1.38
C VAL A 149 21.23 34.81 2.78
N ALA A 150 20.43 34.48 3.81
CA ALA A 150 20.93 34.35 5.17
C ALA A 150 22.04 33.28 5.29
N ALA A 151 21.90 32.16 4.58
CA ALA A 151 22.95 31.13 4.53
C ALA A 151 24.23 31.62 3.89
N LEU A 152 24.15 32.40 2.81
CA LEU A 152 25.32 33.03 2.17
C LEU A 152 26.07 33.98 3.13
N LEU A 153 25.34 34.85 3.82
CA LEU A 153 25.89 35.73 4.84
C LEU A 153 26.50 34.98 6.03
N LYS A 154 25.90 33.85 6.44
CA LYS A 154 26.44 32.96 7.48
C LYS A 154 27.74 32.30 7.06
N ALA A 155 27.80 31.86 5.81
CA ALA A 155 28.95 31.16 5.27
C ALA A 155 30.19 32.07 5.15
N ASP A 156 30.00 33.36 4.83
CA ASP A 156 31.05 34.34 4.72
C ASP A 156 30.80 35.52 5.68
N PRO A 157 31.50 35.56 6.83
CA PRO A 157 31.40 36.66 7.78
C PRO A 157 31.95 38.00 7.25
N ALA A 158 32.82 37.98 6.25
CA ALA A 158 33.40 39.18 5.67
C ALA A 158 32.48 39.82 4.61
N LEU A 159 31.51 39.06 4.08
CA LEU A 159 30.56 39.54 3.08
C LEU A 159 29.58 40.53 3.71
N SER A 160 29.57 41.76 3.23
CA SER A 160 28.68 42.80 3.70
C SER A 160 27.27 42.65 3.08
N THR A 161 26.25 43.17 3.79
CA THR A 161 24.87 43.23 3.27
C THR A 161 24.79 44.00 1.96
N ALA A 162 25.57 45.12 1.86
CA ALA A 162 25.60 45.95 0.64
C ALA A 162 26.23 45.24 -0.57
N GLU A 163 27.33 44.49 -0.38
CA GLU A 163 27.97 43.71 -1.47
C GLU A 163 27.05 42.66 -1.99
N LEU A 164 26.43 41.82 -1.11
CA LEU A 164 25.51 40.78 -1.52
C LEU A 164 24.27 41.37 -2.22
N THR A 165 23.75 42.48 -1.75
CA THR A 165 22.64 43.20 -2.41
C THR A 165 23.03 43.68 -3.81
N GLY A 166 24.26 44.19 -3.97
CA GLY A 166 24.79 44.56 -5.29
C GLY A 166 24.89 43.37 -6.25
N GLU A 167 25.43 42.24 -5.79
CA GLU A 167 25.51 41.01 -6.57
C GLU A 167 24.09 40.49 -7.00
N LEU A 168 23.15 40.44 -6.09
CA LEU A 168 21.77 40.04 -6.38
C LEU A 168 21.11 40.94 -7.40
N SER A 169 21.29 42.25 -7.28
CA SER A 169 20.72 43.23 -8.19
C SER A 169 21.31 43.12 -9.62
N ALA A 170 22.61 42.83 -9.74
CA ALA A 170 23.28 42.64 -11.03
C ALA A 170 22.79 41.35 -11.76
N GLU A 171 22.56 40.25 -11.03
CA GLU A 171 22.02 39.01 -11.59
C GLU A 171 20.54 39.15 -11.99
N HIS A 172 19.79 39.95 -11.24
CA HIS A 172 18.41 40.24 -11.58
C HIS A 172 18.24 40.84 -12.97
N GLY A 173 19.10 41.80 -13.36
CA GLY A 173 19.07 42.40 -14.69
C GLY A 173 19.45 41.44 -15.85
N ARG A 174 20.26 40.39 -15.59
CA ARG A 174 20.57 39.35 -16.57
C ARG A 174 19.41 38.36 -16.74
N LEU A 175 18.73 38.02 -15.67
CA LEU A 175 17.62 37.05 -15.64
C LEU A 175 16.33 37.61 -16.23
N GLU A 176 16.15 38.96 -16.28
CA GLU A 176 15.02 39.57 -16.99
C GLU A 176 14.92 39.14 -18.46
N ARG A 177 16.06 38.79 -19.10
CA ARG A 177 16.06 38.29 -20.47
C ARG A 177 15.77 36.80 -20.59
N LEU A 178 15.82 36.07 -19.48
CA LEU A 178 15.58 34.63 -19.39
C LEU A 178 14.29 34.32 -18.63
N ALA A 179 13.60 35.35 -18.12
CA ALA A 179 12.37 35.18 -17.39
C ALA A 179 11.21 34.90 -18.33
N TYR A 180 10.44 33.90 -17.96
CA TYR A 180 9.17 33.51 -18.56
C TYR A 180 8.19 34.68 -18.47
N ASP A 181 7.70 35.16 -19.63
CA ASP A 181 6.81 36.28 -19.76
C ASP A 181 5.36 35.87 -19.50
N GLU A 182 4.94 35.81 -18.25
CA GLU A 182 3.54 35.84 -17.83
C GLU A 182 3.25 37.04 -16.92
N GLY A 183 3.50 38.22 -17.41
CA GLY A 183 2.73 39.46 -17.11
C GLY A 183 2.60 39.96 -15.67
N ARG A 184 3.26 39.37 -14.63
CA ARG A 184 3.24 39.85 -13.22
C ARG A 184 4.42 39.37 -12.38
N GLY A 185 5.64 39.46 -12.86
CA GLY A 185 6.67 38.66 -12.28
C GLY A 185 7.88 39.30 -11.64
N VAL A 186 7.76 40.21 -10.67
CA VAL A 186 8.93 40.67 -9.91
C VAL A 186 9.40 39.57 -8.93
N ALA A 187 8.50 38.77 -8.38
CA ALA A 187 8.83 37.75 -7.37
C ALA A 187 9.60 36.53 -7.91
N GLY A 188 9.32 36.07 -9.13
CA GLY A 188 10.00 34.91 -9.73
C GLY A 188 11.47 35.17 -10.09
N LEU A 189 11.79 36.37 -10.49
CA LEU A 189 13.12 36.80 -10.89
C LEU A 189 14.08 36.85 -9.69
N SER A 190 13.62 37.30 -8.54
CA SER A 190 14.43 37.43 -7.32
C SER A 190 14.84 36.08 -6.72
N VAL A 191 13.99 35.08 -6.79
CA VAL A 191 14.30 33.71 -6.29
C VAL A 191 15.34 33.03 -7.14
N ALA A 192 15.25 33.14 -8.46
CA ALA A 192 16.24 32.57 -9.36
C ALA A 192 17.63 33.20 -9.17
N ALA A 193 17.71 34.52 -8.91
CA ALA A 193 18.96 35.20 -8.60
C ALA A 193 19.58 34.68 -7.29
N ALA A 194 18.79 34.47 -6.26
CA ALA A 194 19.28 33.93 -4.98
C ALA A 194 19.79 32.48 -5.14
N PHE A 195 19.10 31.64 -5.93
CA PHE A 195 19.55 30.28 -6.24
C PHE A 195 20.84 30.29 -7.05
N GLU A 196 20.94 31.16 -8.05
CA GLU A 196 22.13 31.34 -8.89
C GLU A 196 23.37 31.66 -8.07
N LEU A 197 23.27 32.57 -7.08
CA LEU A 197 24.41 32.92 -6.24
C LEU A 197 24.83 31.75 -5.34
N SER A 198 23.89 30.96 -4.81
CA SER A 198 24.23 29.76 -4.05
C SER A 198 24.89 28.71 -4.96
N TYR A 199 24.34 28.53 -6.16
CA TYR A 199 24.83 27.58 -7.14
C TYR A 199 26.28 27.93 -7.63
N ARG A 200 26.57 29.20 -7.93
CA ARG A 200 27.90 29.65 -8.38
C ARG A 200 29.03 29.48 -7.36
N ARG A 201 28.69 29.31 -6.10
CA ARG A 201 29.65 29.06 -5.01
C ARG A 201 29.97 27.57 -4.83
N LEU A 202 29.28 26.69 -5.56
CA LEU A 202 29.57 25.27 -5.58
C LEU A 202 30.86 25.02 -6.37
N ASP A 203 31.62 24.02 -5.94
CA ASP A 203 32.65 23.45 -6.79
C ASP A 203 32.03 22.68 -7.97
N ASP A 204 32.83 22.34 -8.97
CA ASP A 204 32.36 21.69 -10.20
C ASP A 204 31.62 20.37 -9.92
N ASN A 205 32.09 19.57 -8.94
CA ASN A 205 31.45 18.32 -8.56
C ASN A 205 30.09 18.55 -7.92
N ALA A 206 29.98 19.46 -6.97
CA ALA A 206 28.73 19.80 -6.31
C ALA A 206 27.72 20.43 -7.27
N ALA A 207 28.19 21.31 -8.16
CA ALA A 207 27.36 21.90 -9.21
C ALA A 207 26.81 20.83 -10.18
N ARG A 208 27.65 19.87 -10.60
CA ARG A 208 27.27 18.77 -11.47
C ARG A 208 26.22 17.86 -10.78
N VAL A 209 26.49 17.45 -9.53
CA VAL A 209 25.54 16.61 -8.76
C VAL A 209 24.20 17.34 -8.61
N PHE A 210 24.19 18.62 -8.27
CA PHE A 210 22.98 19.43 -8.18
C PHE A 210 22.15 19.40 -9.47
N ARG A 211 22.80 19.56 -10.63
CA ARG A 211 22.11 19.52 -11.93
C ARG A 211 21.62 18.13 -12.33
N LEU A 212 22.23 17.05 -11.78
CA LEU A 212 21.83 15.66 -12.05
C LEU A 212 20.72 15.16 -11.11
N LEU A 213 20.59 15.69 -9.89
CA LEU A 213 19.54 15.25 -8.95
C LEU A 213 18.13 15.24 -9.54
N PRO A 214 17.70 16.23 -10.34
CA PRO A 214 16.36 16.24 -10.94
C PRO A 214 16.11 15.14 -11.99
N VAL A 215 17.14 14.41 -12.41
CA VAL A 215 17.00 13.22 -13.27
C VAL A 215 16.25 12.10 -12.55
N ASN A 216 16.39 12.03 -11.22
CA ASN A 216 15.53 11.17 -10.41
C ASN A 216 14.14 11.80 -10.30
N PRO A 217 13.07 11.13 -10.81
CA PRO A 217 11.73 11.70 -10.82
C PRO A 217 11.04 11.59 -9.45
N GLY A 218 11.57 10.76 -8.54
CA GLY A 218 10.99 10.53 -7.22
C GLY A 218 10.98 11.77 -6.32
N PRO A 219 10.20 11.75 -5.24
CA PRO A 219 10.09 12.87 -4.31
C PRO A 219 11.39 13.11 -3.53
N ASP A 220 12.18 12.07 -3.38
CA ASP A 220 13.49 12.08 -2.77
C ASP A 220 14.43 11.07 -3.48
N VAL A 221 15.70 11.05 -3.10
CA VAL A 221 16.71 10.17 -3.65
C VAL A 221 17.60 9.61 -2.53
N SER A 222 17.87 8.31 -2.56
CA SER A 222 18.86 7.73 -1.66
C SER A 222 20.29 8.17 -2.03
N THR A 223 21.19 8.16 -1.05
CA THR A 223 22.59 8.46 -1.30
C THR A 223 23.21 7.49 -2.32
N ALA A 224 22.75 6.24 -2.37
CA ALA A 224 23.18 5.23 -3.33
C ALA A 224 22.70 5.57 -4.76
N ALA A 225 21.43 5.89 -4.93
CA ALA A 225 20.88 6.31 -6.22
C ALA A 225 21.53 7.60 -6.73
N ALA A 226 21.75 8.58 -5.85
CA ALA A 226 22.48 9.81 -6.18
C ALA A 226 23.94 9.54 -6.59
N ALA A 227 24.61 8.55 -5.99
CA ALA A 227 25.95 8.13 -6.35
C ALA A 227 26.00 7.54 -7.77
N VAL A 228 25.02 6.70 -8.08
CA VAL A 228 24.87 6.12 -9.43
C VAL A 228 24.56 7.19 -10.47
N LEU A 229 23.63 8.12 -10.15
CA LEU A 229 23.35 9.27 -11.01
C LEU A 229 24.61 10.06 -11.34
N ALA A 230 25.40 10.38 -10.32
CA ALA A 230 26.59 11.22 -10.45
C ALA A 230 27.80 10.46 -11.03
N ASP A 231 27.75 9.13 -11.07
CA ASP A 231 28.91 8.27 -11.38
C ASP A 231 30.10 8.57 -10.46
N LEU A 232 29.82 8.57 -9.14
CA LEU A 232 30.81 8.89 -8.10
C LEU A 232 30.68 7.88 -6.94
N PRO A 233 31.73 7.66 -6.15
CA PRO A 233 31.66 6.85 -4.95
C PRO A 233 30.62 7.39 -3.94
N VAL A 234 29.90 6.48 -3.26
CA VAL A 234 28.86 6.84 -2.28
C VAL A 234 29.39 7.78 -1.19
N THR A 235 30.65 7.58 -0.75
CA THR A 235 31.29 8.41 0.27
C THR A 235 31.50 9.84 -0.21
N GLU A 236 31.82 10.02 -1.48
CA GLU A 236 32.01 11.34 -2.10
C GLU A 236 30.65 12.06 -2.28
N VAL A 237 29.68 11.38 -2.86
CA VAL A 237 28.33 11.96 -3.05
C VAL A 237 27.70 12.34 -1.70
N ARG A 238 27.90 11.57 -0.65
CA ARG A 238 27.44 11.94 0.71
C ARG A 238 28.04 13.28 1.15
N ARG A 239 29.32 13.54 0.87
CA ARG A 239 29.96 14.84 1.17
C ARG A 239 29.37 15.97 0.33
N VAL A 240 29.17 15.72 -0.96
CA VAL A 240 28.57 16.69 -1.88
C VAL A 240 27.13 17.02 -1.45
N LEU A 241 26.30 16.03 -1.14
CA LEU A 241 24.92 16.24 -0.66
C LEU A 241 24.90 17.04 0.65
N ALA A 242 25.87 16.81 1.54
CA ALA A 242 26.03 17.63 2.75
C ALA A 242 26.46 19.08 2.43
N VAL A 243 27.23 19.31 1.35
CA VAL A 243 27.52 20.67 0.87
C VAL A 243 26.27 21.33 0.33
N LEU A 244 25.50 20.63 -0.53
CA LEU A 244 24.24 21.12 -1.07
C LEU A 244 23.23 21.45 0.05
N ALA A 245 23.16 20.61 1.10
CA ALA A 245 22.28 20.86 2.25
C ALA A 245 22.70 22.12 3.02
N ARG A 246 23.99 22.35 3.22
CA ARG A 246 24.48 23.60 3.86
C ARG A 246 24.21 24.85 3.03
N ALA A 247 24.15 24.68 1.70
CA ALA A 247 23.79 25.76 0.78
C ALA A 247 22.27 25.93 0.59
N HIS A 248 21.45 25.13 1.28
CA HIS A 248 20.00 25.07 1.12
C HIS A 248 19.52 24.72 -0.31
N LEU A 249 20.34 24.00 -1.07
CA LEU A 249 20.03 23.51 -2.42
C LEU A 249 19.51 22.07 -2.44
N ALA A 250 19.64 21.36 -1.33
CA ALA A 250 19.02 20.08 -1.03
C ALA A 250 18.79 20.00 0.49
N GLU A 251 17.97 19.06 0.94
CA GLU A 251 17.78 18.80 2.36
C GLU A 251 17.68 17.30 2.66
N ALA A 252 18.03 16.89 3.88
CA ALA A 252 17.82 15.53 4.31
C ALA A 252 16.30 15.26 4.44
N ALA A 253 15.85 14.14 3.92
CA ALA A 253 14.44 13.74 4.07
C ALA A 253 14.13 13.47 5.56
N PRO A 254 13.02 13.99 6.10
CA PRO A 254 12.70 13.84 7.51
C PRO A 254 12.44 12.36 7.86
N GLY A 255 13.03 11.92 8.97
CA GLY A 255 12.79 10.58 9.53
C GLY A 255 13.55 9.42 8.86
N VAL A 256 14.26 9.64 7.76
CA VAL A 256 14.97 8.58 7.04
C VAL A 256 16.44 8.97 6.79
N VAL A 257 17.36 8.22 7.38
CA VAL A 257 18.79 8.48 7.24
C VAL A 257 19.27 8.12 5.83
N GLY A 258 20.02 9.04 5.21
CA GLY A 258 20.63 8.79 3.90
C GLY A 258 19.71 9.05 2.70
N ARG A 259 18.57 9.68 2.90
CA ARG A 259 17.68 10.17 1.82
C ARG A 259 17.70 11.70 1.76
N TRP A 260 17.57 12.21 0.55
CA TRP A 260 17.71 13.62 0.23
C TRP A 260 16.57 14.07 -0.67
N ARG A 261 16.06 15.24 -0.41
CA ARG A 261 15.03 15.84 -1.26
C ARG A 261 15.45 17.22 -1.73
N MET A 262 14.86 17.63 -2.84
CA MET A 262 15.04 18.95 -3.42
C MET A 262 13.67 19.62 -3.48
N HIS A 263 13.58 20.85 -2.97
CA HIS A 263 12.34 21.62 -3.07
C HIS A 263 11.96 21.86 -4.54
N ASP A 264 10.67 21.85 -4.86
CA ASP A 264 10.15 21.93 -6.25
C ASP A 264 10.75 23.09 -7.05
N LEU A 265 10.86 24.29 -6.44
CA LEU A 265 11.44 25.45 -7.11
C LEU A 265 12.95 25.25 -7.42
N LEU A 266 13.67 24.59 -6.54
CA LEU A 266 15.08 24.24 -6.77
C LEU A 266 15.21 23.17 -7.84
N ARG A 267 14.31 22.18 -7.86
CA ARG A 267 14.22 21.17 -8.90
C ARG A 267 13.99 21.80 -10.27
N LEU A 268 13.01 22.70 -10.38
CA LEU A 268 12.74 23.47 -11.60
C LEU A 268 13.94 24.34 -12.03
N TYR A 269 14.58 25.00 -11.05
CA TYR A 269 15.80 25.78 -11.32
C TYR A 269 16.92 24.89 -11.85
N ALA A 270 17.23 23.77 -11.18
CA ALA A 270 18.25 22.83 -11.59
C ALA A 270 17.95 22.18 -12.96
N GLN A 271 16.67 21.96 -13.30
CA GLN A 271 16.25 21.49 -14.62
C GLN A 271 16.51 22.53 -15.74
N ARG A 272 16.43 23.82 -15.45
CA ARG A 272 16.66 24.90 -16.42
C ARG A 272 18.16 25.18 -16.70
N LEU A 273 19.02 24.89 -15.72
CA LEU A 273 20.48 25.10 -15.82
C LEU A 273 21.14 24.42 -17.03
N PRO A 274 20.70 23.27 -17.54
CA PRO A 274 21.42 22.49 -18.53
C PRO A 274 21.36 23.02 -19.97
N HIS A 275 20.54 23.99 -20.33
CA HIS A 275 20.56 24.50 -21.69
C HIS A 275 21.93 25.04 -22.14
N ALA A 276 22.81 25.32 -21.17
CA ALA A 276 24.20 25.71 -21.43
C ALA A 276 25.22 24.56 -21.25
N CYS A 277 24.89 23.47 -20.53
CA CYS A 277 25.81 22.40 -20.09
C CYS A 277 25.28 20.98 -20.38
N ALA A 278 24.22 20.80 -21.16
CA ALA A 278 23.55 19.51 -21.35
C ALA A 278 24.48 18.39 -21.81
N ASP A 279 25.38 18.66 -22.72
CA ASP A 279 26.34 17.67 -23.27
C ASP A 279 27.45 17.31 -22.30
N THR A 280 27.82 18.21 -21.36
CA THR A 280 28.91 17.98 -20.42
C THR A 280 28.54 17.19 -19.18
N ASP A 281 27.28 17.24 -18.75
CA ASP A 281 26.82 16.54 -17.55
C ASP A 281 26.45 15.07 -17.80
N GLY A 282 26.20 14.69 -19.06
CA GLY A 282 25.78 13.33 -19.40
C GLY A 282 24.46 12.90 -18.78
N ARG A 283 23.43 13.74 -18.87
CA ARG A 283 22.10 13.47 -18.26
C ARG A 283 21.43 12.21 -18.77
N GLU A 284 21.54 11.92 -20.06
CA GLU A 284 21.00 10.70 -20.65
C GLU A 284 21.69 9.47 -20.08
N GLN A 285 23.04 9.52 -19.98
CA GLN A 285 23.82 8.45 -19.37
C GLN A 285 23.53 8.31 -17.86
N ALA A 286 23.28 9.42 -17.16
CA ALA A 286 22.87 9.38 -15.75
C ALA A 286 21.51 8.71 -15.56
N ARG A 287 20.58 8.98 -16.48
CA ARG A 287 19.26 8.32 -16.52
C ARG A 287 19.41 6.83 -16.76
N ASP A 288 20.21 6.43 -17.73
CA ASP A 288 20.45 5.03 -18.06
C ASP A 288 21.13 4.29 -16.90
N ARG A 289 22.08 4.93 -16.19
CA ARG A 289 22.67 4.37 -14.97
C ARG A 289 21.65 4.19 -13.85
N LEU A 290 20.78 5.19 -13.63
CA LEU A 290 19.73 5.11 -12.62
C LEU A 290 18.75 3.97 -12.91
N LEU A 291 18.31 3.82 -14.16
CA LEU A 291 17.47 2.72 -14.61
C LEU A 291 18.15 1.36 -14.41
N GLY A 292 19.43 1.25 -14.81
CA GLY A 292 20.21 0.03 -14.58
C GLY A 292 20.32 -0.34 -13.10
N TYR A 293 20.52 0.66 -12.24
CA TYR A 293 20.58 0.47 -10.79
C TYR A 293 19.25 -0.07 -10.25
N TYR A 294 18.12 0.57 -10.58
CA TYR A 294 16.81 0.10 -10.08
C TYR A 294 16.42 -1.25 -10.65
N LEU A 295 16.73 -1.54 -11.92
CA LEU A 295 16.51 -2.86 -12.50
C LEU A 295 17.31 -3.95 -11.77
N SER A 296 18.62 -3.73 -11.53
CA SER A 296 19.46 -4.69 -10.82
C SER A 296 19.00 -4.92 -9.38
N MET A 297 18.71 -3.85 -8.65
CA MET A 297 18.30 -3.96 -7.26
C MET A 297 16.90 -4.53 -7.08
N ALA A 298 15.96 -4.20 -8.00
CA ALA A 298 14.60 -4.76 -7.96
C ALA A 298 14.60 -6.25 -8.33
N ASP A 299 15.43 -6.66 -9.27
CA ASP A 299 15.62 -8.08 -9.67
C ASP A 299 16.14 -8.89 -8.47
N SER A 300 17.22 -8.42 -7.85
CA SER A 300 17.77 -9.01 -6.62
C SER A 300 16.75 -9.06 -5.47
N ALA A 301 15.95 -8.00 -5.31
CA ALA A 301 14.91 -7.96 -4.28
C ALA A 301 13.77 -8.96 -4.58
N ASP A 302 13.31 -9.07 -5.83
CA ASP A 302 12.26 -10.01 -6.24
C ASP A 302 12.72 -11.47 -6.03
N ASP A 303 14.00 -11.78 -6.33
CA ASP A 303 14.60 -13.08 -6.05
C ASP A 303 14.53 -13.42 -4.55
N HIS A 304 14.82 -12.47 -3.66
CA HIS A 304 14.70 -12.67 -2.22
C HIS A 304 13.25 -12.89 -1.76
N LEU A 305 12.29 -12.21 -2.39
CA LEU A 305 10.88 -12.37 -2.05
C LEU A 305 10.34 -13.74 -2.48
N ARG A 306 10.80 -14.26 -3.62
CA ARG A 306 10.37 -15.54 -4.20
C ARG A 306 11.16 -16.75 -3.69
N ALA A 307 12.30 -16.52 -3.03
CA ALA A 307 13.17 -17.58 -2.58
C ALA A 307 12.49 -18.55 -1.62
N LEU A 308 12.62 -19.84 -1.90
CA LEU A 308 12.25 -20.93 -1.01
C LEU A 308 13.45 -21.31 -0.12
N PRO A 309 13.23 -21.94 1.04
CA PRO A 309 14.32 -22.39 1.90
C PRO A 309 15.35 -23.26 1.14
N GLY A 310 16.61 -22.85 1.22
CA GLY A 310 17.73 -23.57 0.55
C GLY A 310 18.06 -23.11 -0.86
N MET A 311 17.33 -22.13 -1.42
CA MET A 311 17.71 -21.51 -2.69
C MET A 311 18.84 -20.49 -2.47
N THR A 312 19.75 -20.41 -3.46
CA THR A 312 20.75 -19.35 -3.52
C THR A 312 20.10 -18.07 -3.99
N VAL A 313 20.32 -16.97 -3.25
CA VAL A 313 19.84 -15.63 -3.59
C VAL A 313 21.03 -14.69 -3.74
N PRO A 314 20.86 -13.56 -4.45
CA PRO A 314 21.90 -12.52 -4.55
C PRO A 314 22.36 -11.98 -3.19
N GLU A 315 23.59 -11.46 -3.10
CA GLU A 315 24.17 -10.99 -1.83
C GLU A 315 23.82 -9.52 -1.48
N GLU A 316 23.10 -8.82 -2.35
CA GLU A 316 22.76 -7.40 -2.21
C GLU A 316 21.90 -7.11 -0.95
N PHE A 317 21.15 -8.11 -0.49
CA PHE A 317 20.30 -7.98 0.70
C PHE A 317 20.59 -9.06 1.73
N THR A 318 20.40 -8.71 3.00
CA THR A 318 20.49 -9.66 4.12
C THR A 318 19.16 -10.43 4.30
N GLY A 319 18.73 -11.11 3.24
CA GLY A 319 17.48 -11.88 3.24
C GLY A 319 16.25 -11.05 2.88
N ARG A 320 15.08 -11.67 3.03
CA ARG A 320 13.77 -11.12 2.64
C ARG A 320 13.45 -9.79 3.31
N ASP A 321 13.72 -9.66 4.61
CA ASP A 321 13.42 -8.44 5.37
C ASP A 321 14.27 -7.25 4.88
N GLY A 322 15.53 -7.49 4.54
CA GLY A 322 16.40 -6.47 3.96
C GLY A 322 15.91 -6.00 2.59
N ALA A 323 15.47 -6.93 1.73
CA ALA A 323 14.88 -6.63 0.43
C ALA A 323 13.57 -5.83 0.58
N LEU A 324 12.68 -6.23 1.49
CA LEU A 324 11.45 -5.51 1.78
C LEU A 324 11.70 -4.10 2.29
N ALA A 325 12.65 -3.92 3.21
CA ALA A 325 12.98 -2.61 3.76
C ALA A 325 13.50 -1.66 2.67
N TRP A 326 14.31 -2.18 1.73
CA TRP A 326 14.80 -1.39 0.59
C TRP A 326 13.66 -1.03 -0.37
N LEU A 327 12.79 -2.01 -0.72
CA LEU A 327 11.63 -1.77 -1.58
C LEU A 327 10.67 -0.75 -0.96
N ASP A 328 10.42 -0.84 0.35
CA ASP A 328 9.60 0.13 1.07
C ASP A 328 10.18 1.55 1.01
N ALA A 329 11.50 1.66 1.13
CA ALA A 329 12.19 2.94 1.09
C ALA A 329 12.24 3.55 -0.33
N GLU A 330 12.39 2.72 -1.38
CA GLU A 330 12.55 3.19 -2.76
C GLU A 330 11.26 3.19 -3.57
N ARG A 331 10.14 2.71 -3.03
CA ARG A 331 8.87 2.52 -3.75
C ARG A 331 8.45 3.73 -4.58
N ASP A 332 8.33 4.88 -3.95
CA ASP A 332 7.82 6.09 -4.62
C ASP A 332 8.76 6.54 -5.74
N GLY A 333 10.08 6.39 -5.51
CA GLY A 333 11.11 6.62 -6.52
C GLY A 333 10.99 5.64 -7.69
N MET A 334 10.80 4.35 -7.42
CA MET A 334 10.70 3.33 -8.47
C MET A 334 9.43 3.49 -9.32
N VAL A 335 8.29 3.77 -8.70
CA VAL A 335 7.03 4.04 -9.44
C VAL A 335 7.20 5.24 -10.37
N ALA A 336 7.84 6.31 -9.89
CA ALA A 336 8.14 7.48 -10.70
C ALA A 336 9.15 7.17 -11.83
N VAL A 337 10.15 6.34 -11.55
CA VAL A 337 11.16 5.91 -12.54
C VAL A 337 10.54 5.08 -13.66
N VAL A 338 9.55 4.23 -13.36
CA VAL A 338 8.80 3.49 -14.40
C VAL A 338 8.10 4.45 -15.37
N ALA A 339 7.43 5.46 -14.84
CA ALA A 339 6.78 6.47 -15.68
C ALA A 339 7.80 7.26 -16.51
N MET A 340 8.88 7.72 -15.90
CA MET A 340 9.99 8.40 -16.59
C MET A 340 10.57 7.54 -17.72
N ALA A 341 10.77 6.25 -17.49
CA ALA A 341 11.30 5.33 -18.49
C ALA A 341 10.39 5.31 -19.73
N ALA A 342 9.08 5.21 -19.52
CA ALA A 342 8.09 5.22 -20.60
C ALA A 342 8.09 6.56 -21.37
N ASP A 343 8.10 7.68 -20.64
CA ASP A 343 8.05 9.03 -21.22
C ASP A 343 9.32 9.38 -22.01
N THR A 344 10.44 8.76 -21.64
CA THR A 344 11.74 9.01 -22.30
C THR A 344 12.13 7.92 -23.31
N GLY A 345 11.19 7.03 -23.68
CA GLY A 345 11.40 6.01 -24.70
C GLY A 345 12.35 4.88 -24.29
N ARG A 346 12.52 4.64 -22.99
CA ARG A 346 13.31 3.52 -22.45
C ARG A 346 12.38 2.34 -22.18
N ASP A 347 11.74 1.91 -23.26
CA ASP A 347 10.66 0.91 -23.20
C ASP A 347 11.10 -0.42 -22.56
N GLU A 348 12.36 -0.83 -22.69
CA GLU A 348 12.86 -2.04 -22.04
C GLU A 348 12.78 -1.95 -20.50
N ALA A 349 13.23 -0.82 -19.94
CA ALA A 349 13.13 -0.60 -18.50
C ALA A 349 11.68 -0.44 -18.03
N ALA A 350 10.87 0.31 -18.79
CA ALA A 350 9.44 0.50 -18.53
C ALA A 350 8.64 -0.82 -18.59
N ALA A 351 9.06 -1.77 -19.41
CA ALA A 351 8.44 -3.09 -19.51
C ALA A 351 8.86 -4.01 -18.34
N ARG A 352 10.14 -4.02 -17.97
CA ARG A 352 10.71 -5.02 -17.06
C ARG A 352 10.56 -4.66 -15.58
N LEU A 353 10.81 -3.40 -15.18
CA LEU A 353 10.82 -2.99 -13.78
C LEU A 353 9.48 -3.27 -13.07
N PRO A 354 8.29 -3.01 -13.66
CA PRO A 354 7.02 -3.36 -13.04
C PRO A 354 6.83 -4.84 -12.72
N LEU A 355 7.39 -5.73 -13.54
CA LEU A 355 7.29 -7.18 -13.34
C LEU A 355 8.04 -7.65 -12.09
N MET A 356 9.17 -6.99 -11.78
CA MET A 356 9.97 -7.23 -10.57
C MET A 356 9.30 -6.66 -9.31
N LEU A 357 8.48 -5.62 -9.47
CA LEU A 357 7.77 -4.99 -8.35
C LEU A 357 6.46 -5.70 -7.99
N ALA A 358 5.96 -6.60 -8.85
CA ALA A 358 4.61 -7.16 -8.73
C ALA A 358 4.37 -7.89 -7.39
N VAL A 359 5.30 -8.77 -6.96
CA VAL A 359 5.18 -9.51 -5.69
C VAL A 359 5.19 -8.56 -4.50
N TYR A 360 6.11 -7.61 -4.50
CA TYR A 360 6.21 -6.60 -3.45
C TYR A 360 4.94 -5.77 -3.32
N LEU A 361 4.44 -5.23 -4.45
CA LEU A 361 3.25 -4.38 -4.47
C LEU A 361 2.00 -5.16 -4.02
N HIS A 362 1.90 -6.44 -4.42
CA HIS A 362 0.86 -7.33 -3.94
C HIS A 362 0.96 -7.56 -2.41
N TRP A 363 2.12 -7.93 -1.88
CA TRP A 363 2.30 -8.19 -0.45
C TRP A 363 2.06 -6.95 0.41
N ARG A 364 2.48 -5.76 -0.08
CA ARG A 364 2.23 -4.48 0.60
C ARG A 364 0.84 -3.91 0.31
N ARG A 365 -0.01 -4.66 -0.41
CA ARG A 365 -1.37 -4.27 -0.79
C ARG A 365 -1.42 -2.88 -1.45
N ARG A 366 -0.42 -2.61 -2.32
CA ARG A 366 -0.29 -1.38 -3.11
C ARG A 366 -0.91 -1.56 -4.50
N PHE A 367 -2.18 -1.92 -4.53
CA PHE A 367 -2.86 -2.38 -5.73
C PHE A 367 -2.99 -1.28 -6.80
N GLU A 368 -3.18 -0.02 -6.40
CA GLU A 368 -3.23 1.11 -7.33
C GLU A 368 -1.85 1.36 -8.00
N ASP A 369 -0.76 1.31 -7.22
CA ASP A 369 0.59 1.39 -7.76
C ASP A 369 0.85 0.22 -8.72
N TRP A 370 0.45 -0.99 -8.31
CA TRP A 370 0.60 -2.19 -9.13
C TRP A 370 -0.15 -2.07 -10.46
N LEU A 371 -1.41 -1.63 -10.43
CA LEU A 371 -2.21 -1.37 -11.60
C LEU A 371 -1.53 -0.34 -12.53
N ALA A 372 -1.09 0.79 -11.99
CA ALA A 372 -0.49 1.88 -12.74
C ALA A 372 0.82 1.45 -13.44
N VAL A 373 1.77 0.83 -12.70
CA VAL A 373 3.04 0.42 -13.30
C VAL A 373 2.86 -0.72 -14.30
N THR A 374 1.90 -1.63 -14.06
CA THR A 374 1.65 -2.75 -14.97
C THR A 374 1.02 -2.30 -16.28
N ALA A 375 0.15 -1.27 -16.25
CA ALA A 375 -0.38 -0.66 -17.47
C ALA A 375 0.74 -0.02 -18.31
N ILE A 376 1.73 0.61 -17.67
CA ILE A 376 2.93 1.12 -18.36
C ILE A 376 3.73 -0.02 -18.98
N SER A 377 3.95 -1.12 -18.22
CA SER A 377 4.66 -2.31 -18.70
C SER A 377 4.01 -2.90 -19.94
N LEU A 378 2.67 -3.03 -19.94
CA LEU A 378 1.91 -3.53 -21.07
C LEU A 378 2.12 -2.68 -22.33
N ASN A 379 1.97 -1.36 -22.19
CA ASN A 379 2.17 -0.42 -23.29
C ASN A 379 3.61 -0.44 -23.84
N ALA A 380 4.60 -0.54 -22.94
CA ALA A 380 6.01 -0.58 -23.32
C ALA A 380 6.34 -1.89 -24.04
N SER A 381 5.89 -3.05 -23.53
CA SER A 381 6.07 -4.36 -24.17
C SER A 381 5.43 -4.39 -25.57
N SER A 382 4.25 -3.78 -25.72
CA SER A 382 3.58 -3.65 -27.02
C SER A 382 4.39 -2.81 -28.02
N ARG A 383 4.97 -1.68 -27.58
CA ARG A 383 5.85 -0.86 -28.44
C ARG A 383 7.12 -1.59 -28.86
N LEU A 384 7.66 -2.42 -27.98
CA LEU A 384 8.83 -3.27 -28.29
C LEU A 384 8.50 -4.45 -29.20
N GLY A 385 7.22 -4.80 -29.36
CA GLY A 385 6.82 -6.04 -30.01
C GLY A 385 7.18 -7.31 -29.17
N ASP A 386 7.46 -7.14 -27.88
CA ASP A 386 7.77 -8.22 -26.95
C ASP A 386 6.46 -8.90 -26.50
N ARG A 387 6.07 -9.93 -27.25
CA ARG A 387 4.82 -10.67 -26.99
C ARG A 387 4.83 -11.40 -25.64
N ASP A 388 5.99 -11.90 -25.20
CA ASP A 388 6.11 -12.54 -23.88
C ASP A 388 6.00 -11.52 -22.75
N GLY A 389 6.64 -10.36 -22.91
CA GLY A 389 6.50 -9.22 -22.00
C GLY A 389 5.05 -8.74 -21.91
N GLU A 390 4.37 -8.63 -23.06
CA GLU A 390 2.95 -8.25 -23.13
C GLU A 390 2.06 -9.24 -22.35
N ALA A 391 2.26 -10.54 -22.55
CA ALA A 391 1.52 -11.57 -21.83
C ALA A 391 1.78 -11.56 -20.31
N ARG A 392 3.04 -11.35 -19.91
CA ARG A 392 3.40 -11.21 -18.49
C ARG A 392 2.75 -9.97 -17.86
N ALA A 393 2.77 -8.85 -18.58
CA ALA A 393 2.13 -7.62 -18.13
C ALA A 393 0.62 -7.79 -18.01
N LEU A 394 -0.05 -8.41 -19.00
CA LEU A 394 -1.48 -8.71 -18.94
C LEU A 394 -1.84 -9.62 -17.77
N ASN A 395 -1.05 -10.65 -17.52
CA ASN A 395 -1.29 -11.56 -16.40
C ASN A 395 -1.13 -10.84 -15.03
N ASN A 396 -0.15 -9.97 -14.89
CA ASN A 396 0.01 -9.13 -13.69
C ASN A 396 -1.11 -8.09 -13.57
N LEU A 397 -1.53 -7.50 -14.69
CA LEU A 397 -2.67 -6.58 -14.74
C LEU A 397 -3.95 -7.25 -14.24
N GLY A 398 -4.22 -8.47 -14.71
CA GLY A 398 -5.34 -9.28 -14.24
C GLY A 398 -5.28 -9.50 -12.72
N GLY A 399 -4.11 -9.81 -12.18
CA GLY A 399 -3.90 -9.94 -10.73
C GLY A 399 -4.21 -8.64 -9.96
N ALA A 400 -3.70 -7.49 -10.42
CA ALA A 400 -3.96 -6.19 -9.80
C ALA A 400 -5.46 -5.82 -9.85
N LEU A 401 -6.11 -6.05 -11.00
CA LEU A 401 -7.53 -5.81 -11.18
C LEU A 401 -8.40 -6.70 -10.27
N GLN A 402 -8.01 -7.95 -10.06
CA GLN A 402 -8.70 -8.89 -9.17
C GLN A 402 -8.67 -8.40 -7.72
N GLU A 403 -7.52 -7.93 -7.24
CA GLU A 403 -7.38 -7.35 -5.90
C GLU A 403 -8.15 -6.03 -5.73
N LEU A 404 -8.44 -5.31 -6.82
CA LEU A 404 -9.29 -4.12 -6.88
C LEU A 404 -10.77 -4.45 -7.14
N TRP A 405 -11.16 -5.73 -7.11
CA TRP A 405 -12.54 -6.22 -7.32
C TRP A 405 -13.09 -5.91 -8.73
N ARG A 406 -12.21 -5.62 -9.70
CA ARG A 406 -12.55 -5.39 -11.11
C ARG A 406 -12.50 -6.69 -11.89
N PHE A 407 -13.31 -7.66 -11.48
CA PHE A 407 -13.20 -9.06 -11.91
C PHE A 407 -13.41 -9.28 -13.41
N GLU A 408 -14.34 -8.59 -14.07
CA GLU A 408 -14.56 -8.76 -15.52
C GLU A 408 -13.35 -8.30 -16.34
N GLU A 409 -12.69 -7.22 -15.90
CA GLU A 409 -11.47 -6.75 -16.55
C GLU A 409 -10.29 -7.68 -16.25
N ALA A 410 -10.23 -8.25 -15.05
CA ALA A 410 -9.23 -9.27 -14.70
C ALA A 410 -9.37 -10.53 -15.58
N ILE A 411 -10.60 -11.00 -15.77
CA ILE A 411 -10.90 -12.13 -16.66
C ILE A 411 -10.40 -11.84 -18.08
N THR A 412 -10.71 -10.67 -18.62
CA THR A 412 -10.28 -10.26 -19.96
C THR A 412 -8.75 -10.26 -20.06
N ALA A 413 -8.06 -9.66 -19.09
CA ALA A 413 -6.61 -9.57 -19.08
C ALA A 413 -5.94 -10.98 -19.00
N HIS A 414 -6.47 -11.88 -18.17
CA HIS A 414 -5.95 -13.25 -18.09
C HIS A 414 -6.24 -14.07 -19.36
N GLN A 415 -7.41 -13.87 -20.01
CA GLN A 415 -7.74 -14.52 -21.28
C GLN A 415 -6.80 -14.07 -22.39
N ASP A 416 -6.53 -12.77 -22.48
CA ASP A 416 -5.62 -12.20 -23.47
C ASP A 416 -4.19 -12.71 -23.22
N ALA A 417 -3.73 -12.75 -21.97
CA ALA A 417 -2.45 -13.31 -21.59
C ALA A 417 -2.33 -14.79 -22.03
N ALA A 418 -3.32 -15.62 -21.69
CA ALA A 418 -3.34 -17.03 -22.08
C ALA A 418 -3.32 -17.22 -23.60
N THR A 419 -4.03 -16.34 -24.32
CA THR A 419 -4.06 -16.36 -25.79
C THR A 419 -2.69 -16.06 -26.39
N ILE A 420 -1.99 -15.04 -25.85
CA ILE A 420 -0.65 -14.68 -26.32
C ILE A 420 0.34 -15.81 -26.00
N TYR A 421 0.36 -16.33 -24.77
CA TYR A 421 1.24 -17.44 -24.41
C TYR A 421 1.02 -18.69 -25.29
N ARG A 422 -0.23 -18.99 -25.65
CA ARG A 422 -0.54 -20.07 -26.61
C ARG A 422 0.05 -19.77 -27.99
N GLN A 423 0.00 -18.53 -28.46
CA GLN A 423 0.57 -18.10 -29.75
C GLN A 423 2.10 -18.14 -29.76
N THR A 424 2.75 -17.77 -28.65
CA THR A 424 4.22 -17.79 -28.51
C THR A 424 4.77 -19.19 -28.19
N GLY A 425 3.90 -20.12 -27.77
CA GLY A 425 4.28 -21.46 -27.37
C GLY A 425 4.82 -21.57 -25.95
N ASP A 426 4.68 -20.50 -25.13
CA ASP A 426 5.01 -20.55 -23.70
C ASP A 426 3.92 -21.30 -22.92
N ARG A 427 4.04 -22.61 -22.89
CA ARG A 427 3.09 -23.50 -22.19
C ARG A 427 3.03 -23.23 -20.67
N PRO A 428 4.16 -23.05 -19.95
CA PRO A 428 4.11 -22.66 -18.53
C PRO A 428 3.39 -21.33 -18.29
N GLY A 429 3.63 -20.32 -19.13
CA GLY A 429 2.93 -19.05 -19.09
C GLY A 429 1.43 -19.19 -19.34
N GLU A 430 1.03 -19.99 -20.33
CA GLU A 430 -0.37 -20.28 -20.64
C GLU A 430 -1.07 -20.93 -19.44
N ALA A 431 -0.47 -21.94 -18.82
CA ALA A 431 -1.04 -22.61 -17.65
C ALA A 431 -1.24 -21.66 -16.46
N ARG A 432 -0.26 -20.80 -16.20
CA ARG A 432 -0.34 -19.79 -15.14
C ARG A 432 -1.46 -18.79 -15.40
N ALA A 433 -1.60 -18.30 -16.62
CA ALA A 433 -2.67 -17.36 -16.98
C ALA A 433 -4.05 -18.02 -16.88
N LEU A 434 -4.20 -19.28 -17.31
CA LEU A 434 -5.43 -20.05 -17.17
C LEU A 434 -5.76 -20.32 -15.69
N ASN A 435 -4.79 -20.65 -14.86
CA ASN A 435 -5.02 -20.85 -13.42
C ASN A 435 -5.54 -19.56 -12.74
N ASN A 436 -4.96 -18.41 -13.06
CA ASN A 436 -5.41 -17.12 -12.56
C ASN A 436 -6.79 -16.76 -13.11
N LEU A 437 -7.05 -17.04 -14.38
CA LEU A 437 -8.38 -16.89 -14.99
C LEU A 437 -9.44 -17.73 -14.24
N GLY A 438 -9.11 -18.99 -13.93
CA GLY A 438 -9.99 -19.87 -13.18
C GLY A 438 -10.37 -19.30 -11.81
N ARG A 439 -9.42 -18.67 -11.12
CA ARG A 439 -9.66 -17.98 -9.83
C ARG A 439 -10.55 -16.74 -10.02
N ALA A 440 -10.26 -15.89 -11.01
CA ALA A 440 -11.06 -14.71 -11.30
C ALA A 440 -12.53 -15.06 -11.69
N LEU A 441 -12.71 -16.16 -12.42
CA LEU A 441 -14.04 -16.68 -12.75
C LEU A 441 -14.81 -17.16 -11.52
N GLN A 442 -14.12 -17.75 -10.53
CA GLN A 442 -14.73 -18.14 -9.26
C GLN A 442 -15.21 -16.93 -8.45
N ASP A 443 -14.46 -15.86 -8.44
CA ASP A 443 -14.82 -14.60 -7.77
C ASP A 443 -16.13 -14.00 -8.34
N LEU A 444 -16.40 -14.21 -9.64
CA LEU A 444 -17.65 -13.84 -10.32
C LEU A 444 -18.72 -14.95 -10.34
N TRP A 445 -18.51 -16.04 -9.58
CA TRP A 445 -19.47 -17.16 -9.48
C TRP A 445 -19.69 -17.90 -10.80
N ARG A 446 -18.79 -17.73 -11.79
CA ARG A 446 -18.80 -18.42 -13.10
C ARG A 446 -18.12 -19.79 -12.98
N PHE A 447 -18.63 -20.64 -12.11
CA PHE A 447 -17.94 -21.87 -11.67
C PHE A 447 -17.75 -22.91 -12.78
N GLU A 448 -18.70 -23.07 -13.71
CA GLU A 448 -18.54 -24.04 -14.81
C GLU A 448 -17.37 -23.66 -15.74
N GLU A 449 -17.21 -22.38 -16.03
CA GLU A 449 -16.09 -21.88 -16.80
C GLU A 449 -14.78 -22.01 -16.03
N ALA A 450 -14.79 -21.74 -14.73
CA ALA A 450 -13.64 -21.92 -13.86
C ALA A 450 -13.18 -23.39 -13.84
N ILE A 451 -14.09 -24.35 -13.78
CA ILE A 451 -13.79 -25.79 -13.81
C ILE A 451 -13.03 -26.13 -15.10
N THR A 452 -13.57 -25.76 -16.25
CA THR A 452 -12.93 -26.05 -17.55
C THR A 452 -11.54 -25.42 -17.61
N THR A 453 -11.43 -24.15 -17.20
CA THR A 453 -10.18 -23.41 -17.24
C THR A 453 -9.11 -24.00 -16.31
N CYS A 454 -9.49 -24.40 -15.09
CA CYS A 454 -8.56 -25.03 -14.15
C CYS A 454 -8.15 -26.45 -14.63
N GLN A 455 -9.06 -27.20 -15.29
CA GLN A 455 -8.73 -28.49 -15.90
C GLN A 455 -7.67 -28.32 -17.00
N ASP A 456 -7.85 -27.32 -17.88
CA ASP A 456 -6.89 -27.02 -18.93
C ASP A 456 -5.53 -26.59 -18.33
N ALA A 457 -5.53 -25.75 -17.30
CA ALA A 457 -4.31 -25.36 -16.60
C ALA A 457 -3.58 -26.57 -15.99
N ALA A 458 -4.29 -27.45 -15.27
CA ALA A 458 -3.72 -28.63 -14.66
C ALA A 458 -3.16 -29.59 -15.70
N ALA A 459 -3.85 -29.76 -16.85
CA ALA A 459 -3.37 -30.60 -17.94
C ALA A 459 -2.04 -30.06 -18.52
N ILE A 460 -1.93 -28.74 -18.72
CA ILE A 460 -0.70 -28.15 -19.24
C ILE A 460 0.44 -28.23 -18.23
N TYR A 461 0.19 -27.97 -16.95
CA TYR A 461 1.21 -28.12 -15.91
C TYR A 461 1.72 -29.56 -15.81
N ARG A 462 0.84 -30.53 -15.95
CA ARG A 462 1.24 -31.96 -16.02
C ARG A 462 2.09 -32.24 -17.24
N GLU A 463 1.73 -31.72 -18.42
CA GLU A 463 2.50 -31.85 -19.67
C GLU A 463 3.90 -31.23 -19.52
N THR A 464 4.02 -30.09 -18.88
CA THR A 464 5.29 -29.37 -18.70
C THR A 464 6.12 -29.88 -17.52
N GLY A 465 5.56 -30.75 -16.69
CA GLY A 465 6.20 -31.24 -15.47
C GLY A 465 6.26 -30.28 -14.31
N ASP A 466 5.51 -29.18 -14.38
CA ASP A 466 5.38 -28.20 -13.28
C ASP A 466 4.39 -28.73 -12.21
N ARG A 467 4.90 -29.58 -11.34
CA ARG A 467 4.11 -30.22 -10.28
C ARG A 467 3.53 -29.21 -9.27
N PRO A 468 4.27 -28.15 -8.81
CA PRO A 468 3.69 -27.09 -7.99
C PRO A 468 2.52 -26.37 -8.67
N GLY A 469 2.66 -26.01 -9.95
CA GLY A 469 1.57 -25.42 -10.74
C GLY A 469 0.37 -26.35 -10.87
N GLU A 470 0.61 -27.64 -11.11
CA GLU A 470 -0.44 -28.66 -11.20
C GLU A 470 -1.25 -28.75 -9.91
N SER A 471 -0.60 -28.79 -8.74
CA SER A 471 -1.30 -28.86 -7.45
C SER A 471 -2.19 -27.63 -7.20
N MET A 472 -1.71 -26.44 -7.53
CA MET A 472 -2.52 -25.21 -7.41
C MET A 472 -3.75 -25.22 -8.32
N ALA A 473 -3.59 -25.67 -9.56
CA ALA A 473 -4.70 -25.75 -10.50
C ALA A 473 -5.74 -26.79 -10.09
N LEU A 474 -5.30 -27.94 -9.55
CA LEU A 474 -6.18 -28.97 -9.00
C LEU A 474 -6.93 -28.50 -7.76
N ASP A 475 -6.30 -27.74 -6.89
CA ASP A 475 -6.97 -27.19 -5.70
C ASP A 475 -8.02 -26.12 -6.09
N ASN A 476 -7.71 -25.26 -7.05
CA ASN A 476 -8.67 -24.31 -7.60
C ASN A 476 -9.84 -25.03 -8.29
N LEU A 477 -9.58 -26.09 -9.03
CA LEU A 477 -10.58 -26.96 -9.64
C LEU A 477 -11.53 -27.57 -8.58
N GLY A 478 -10.94 -28.15 -7.54
CA GLY A 478 -11.71 -28.74 -6.44
C GLY A 478 -12.59 -27.72 -5.72
N SER A 479 -12.06 -26.51 -5.54
CA SER A 479 -12.79 -25.40 -4.94
C SER A 479 -14.01 -24.97 -5.79
N ALA A 480 -13.86 -24.85 -7.11
CA ALA A 480 -14.95 -24.54 -8.04
C ALA A 480 -16.02 -25.66 -8.06
N LEU A 481 -15.58 -26.91 -8.14
CA LEU A 481 -16.46 -28.11 -8.10
C LEU A 481 -17.29 -28.14 -6.79
N ARG A 482 -16.66 -27.88 -5.65
CA ARG A 482 -17.32 -27.82 -4.35
C ARG A 482 -18.42 -26.74 -4.30
N LYS A 483 -18.19 -25.57 -4.89
CA LYS A 483 -19.19 -24.50 -4.98
C LYS A 483 -20.43 -24.91 -5.78
N LEU A 484 -20.25 -25.73 -6.82
CA LEU A 484 -21.35 -26.34 -7.59
C LEU A 484 -21.91 -27.62 -6.95
N ARG A 485 -21.47 -27.99 -5.74
CA ARG A 485 -21.88 -29.19 -5.02
C ARG A 485 -21.52 -30.51 -5.75
N ARG A 486 -20.56 -30.46 -6.69
CA ARG A 486 -19.98 -31.65 -7.35
C ARG A 486 -18.91 -32.27 -6.44
N PHE A 487 -19.33 -32.68 -5.24
CA PHE A 487 -18.44 -33.00 -4.14
C PHE A 487 -17.50 -34.17 -4.41
N GLU A 488 -17.94 -35.24 -5.08
CA GLU A 488 -17.07 -36.39 -5.34
C GLU A 488 -15.94 -36.05 -6.30
N GLU A 489 -16.19 -35.18 -7.28
CA GLU A 489 -15.16 -34.70 -8.18
C GLU A 489 -14.23 -33.72 -7.46
N ALA A 490 -14.74 -32.88 -6.55
CA ALA A 490 -13.95 -32.02 -5.71
C ALA A 490 -13.00 -32.81 -4.79
N ILE A 491 -13.49 -33.89 -4.20
CA ILE A 491 -12.71 -34.82 -3.37
C ILE A 491 -11.53 -35.37 -4.17
N THR A 492 -11.79 -35.87 -5.39
CA THR A 492 -10.73 -36.38 -6.25
C THR A 492 -9.69 -35.29 -6.57
N ALA A 493 -10.14 -34.10 -6.96
CA ALA A 493 -9.23 -32.99 -7.29
C ALA A 493 -8.35 -32.58 -6.10
N HIS A 494 -8.91 -32.45 -4.90
CA HIS A 494 -8.13 -32.12 -3.70
C HIS A 494 -7.22 -33.26 -3.22
N GLN A 495 -7.61 -34.53 -3.42
CA GLN A 495 -6.74 -35.67 -3.17
C GLN A 495 -5.52 -35.67 -4.09
N ASP A 496 -5.74 -35.42 -5.38
CA ASP A 496 -4.66 -35.31 -6.38
C ASP A 496 -3.74 -34.13 -6.07
N ALA A 497 -4.31 -32.98 -5.67
CA ALA A 497 -3.54 -31.81 -5.24
C ALA A 497 -2.65 -32.15 -4.01
N ALA A 498 -3.21 -32.75 -2.97
CA ALA A 498 -2.47 -33.14 -1.78
C ALA A 498 -1.37 -34.17 -2.09
N ALA A 499 -1.66 -35.15 -2.95
CA ALA A 499 -0.65 -36.12 -3.38
C ALA A 499 0.50 -35.48 -4.15
N THR A 500 0.19 -34.53 -5.05
CA THR A 500 1.18 -33.76 -5.81
C THR A 500 2.06 -32.89 -4.90
N CYS A 501 1.48 -32.19 -3.92
CA CYS A 501 2.23 -31.43 -2.92
C CYS A 501 3.15 -32.32 -2.08
N ARG A 502 2.68 -33.52 -1.70
CA ARG A 502 3.50 -34.50 -0.95
C ARG A 502 4.70 -34.98 -1.77
N GLU A 503 4.52 -35.26 -3.06
CA GLU A 503 5.61 -35.67 -3.97
C GLU A 503 6.66 -34.57 -4.15
N THR A 504 6.26 -33.31 -4.16
CA THR A 504 7.16 -32.15 -4.32
C THR A 504 7.79 -31.69 -3.00
N GLY A 505 7.30 -32.18 -1.87
CA GLY A 505 7.70 -31.73 -0.55
C GLY A 505 7.09 -30.37 -0.13
N ASP A 506 6.10 -29.88 -0.87
CA ASP A 506 5.35 -28.68 -0.49
C ASP A 506 4.39 -28.99 0.66
N ARG A 507 4.92 -28.95 1.88
CA ARG A 507 4.16 -29.26 3.10
C ARG A 507 3.05 -28.26 3.34
N HIS A 508 3.25 -26.97 3.01
CA HIS A 508 2.20 -25.96 3.18
C HIS A 508 1.03 -26.22 2.22
N GLY A 509 1.33 -26.42 0.94
CA GLY A 509 0.32 -26.77 -0.08
C GLY A 509 -0.42 -28.06 0.25
N GLU A 510 0.28 -29.09 0.77
CA GLU A 510 -0.33 -30.34 1.23
C GLU A 510 -1.37 -30.10 2.34
N GLY A 511 -1.01 -29.28 3.35
CA GLY A 511 -1.93 -28.92 4.45
C GLY A 511 -3.17 -28.19 3.96
N MET A 512 -3.01 -27.24 3.03
CA MET A 512 -4.13 -26.50 2.43
C MET A 512 -5.05 -27.41 1.62
N ALA A 513 -4.51 -28.26 0.78
CA ALA A 513 -5.28 -29.22 -0.02
C ALA A 513 -6.06 -30.21 0.88
N LEU A 514 -5.48 -30.65 2.00
CA LEU A 514 -6.15 -31.51 2.99
C LEU A 514 -7.29 -30.77 3.71
N ILE A 515 -7.16 -29.49 4.03
CA ILE A 515 -8.27 -28.69 4.56
C ILE A 515 -9.43 -28.67 3.55
N ASN A 516 -9.14 -28.38 2.29
CA ASN A 516 -10.15 -28.30 1.25
C ASN A 516 -10.79 -29.67 0.95
N LEU A 517 -10.00 -30.75 0.99
CA LEU A 517 -10.50 -32.12 0.93
C LEU A 517 -11.50 -32.42 2.08
N GLY A 518 -11.12 -32.09 3.31
CA GLY A 518 -11.98 -32.28 4.47
C GLY A 518 -13.31 -31.51 4.35
N ASN A 519 -13.25 -30.28 3.82
CA ASN A 519 -14.43 -29.48 3.55
C ASN A 519 -15.34 -30.10 2.48
N ALA A 520 -14.78 -30.69 1.43
CA ALA A 520 -15.53 -31.40 0.39
C ALA A 520 -16.18 -32.69 0.93
N LEU A 521 -15.44 -33.47 1.74
CA LEU A 521 -15.92 -34.68 2.42
C LEU A 521 -17.09 -34.39 3.38
N GLN A 522 -17.04 -33.26 4.10
CA GLN A 522 -18.17 -32.82 4.92
C GLN A 522 -19.43 -32.55 4.08
N GLY A 523 -19.27 -32.07 2.83
CA GLY A 523 -20.37 -31.84 1.90
C GLY A 523 -21.17 -33.10 1.54
N VAL A 524 -20.53 -34.26 1.53
CA VAL A 524 -21.13 -35.59 1.29
C VAL A 524 -21.33 -36.38 2.58
N ARG A 525 -21.16 -35.76 3.75
CA ARG A 525 -21.36 -36.36 5.10
C ARG A 525 -20.37 -37.51 5.42
N ARG A 526 -19.22 -37.59 4.75
CA ARG A 526 -18.14 -38.52 5.06
C ARG A 526 -17.28 -37.95 6.20
N PHE A 527 -17.91 -37.82 7.38
CA PHE A 527 -17.34 -37.03 8.48
C PHE A 527 -16.05 -37.61 9.05
N GLU A 528 -15.93 -38.96 9.17
CA GLU A 528 -14.71 -39.58 9.71
C GLU A 528 -13.51 -39.36 8.79
N GLU A 529 -13.69 -39.38 7.49
CA GLU A 529 -12.62 -39.08 6.53
C GLU A 529 -12.27 -37.57 6.55
N ALA A 530 -13.28 -36.71 6.73
CA ALA A 530 -13.03 -35.28 6.89
C ALA A 530 -12.22 -34.98 8.17
N ILE A 531 -12.53 -35.66 9.29
CA ILE A 531 -11.79 -35.56 10.54
C ILE A 531 -10.33 -35.95 10.32
N THR A 532 -10.06 -37.09 9.66
CA THR A 532 -8.71 -37.54 9.34
C THR A 532 -7.96 -36.49 8.50
N ALA A 533 -8.59 -35.98 7.44
CA ALA A 533 -7.95 -34.96 6.58
C ALA A 533 -7.58 -33.68 7.35
N HIS A 534 -8.48 -33.18 8.20
CA HIS A 534 -8.20 -32.01 9.02
C HIS A 534 -7.15 -32.27 10.10
N GLN A 535 -7.10 -33.47 10.71
CA GLN A 535 -6.06 -33.88 11.67
C GLN A 535 -4.68 -33.92 11.00
N ASP A 536 -4.60 -34.49 9.80
CA ASP A 536 -3.36 -34.56 9.01
C ASP A 536 -2.89 -33.14 8.66
N ALA A 537 -3.81 -32.27 8.22
CA ALA A 537 -3.49 -30.86 7.94
C ALA A 537 -2.95 -30.14 9.18
N ALA A 538 -3.62 -30.28 10.34
CA ALA A 538 -3.16 -29.68 11.60
C ALA A 538 -1.77 -30.18 12.02
N THR A 539 -1.51 -31.47 11.79
CA THR A 539 -0.19 -32.07 12.06
C THR A 539 0.89 -31.47 11.16
N ILE A 540 0.61 -31.32 9.87
CA ILE A 540 1.52 -30.73 8.89
C ILE A 540 1.85 -29.28 9.27
N PHE A 541 0.86 -28.46 9.59
CA PHE A 541 1.08 -27.06 9.96
C PHE A 541 1.84 -26.92 11.27
N ARG A 542 1.63 -27.83 12.22
CA ARG A 542 2.43 -27.89 13.45
C ARG A 542 3.89 -28.22 13.16
N GLU A 543 4.16 -29.22 12.31
CA GLU A 543 5.51 -29.60 11.90
C GLU A 543 6.24 -28.47 11.15
N THR A 544 5.53 -27.69 10.36
CA THR A 544 6.08 -26.55 9.61
C THR A 544 6.10 -25.26 10.42
N SER A 545 5.65 -25.28 11.68
CA SER A 545 5.51 -24.11 12.56
C SER A 545 4.56 -23.01 12.00
N ASP A 546 3.65 -23.39 11.12
CA ASP A 546 2.59 -22.50 10.64
C ASP A 546 1.43 -22.51 11.65
N ARG A 547 1.54 -21.67 12.67
CA ARG A 547 0.53 -21.58 13.72
C ARG A 547 -0.83 -21.15 13.20
N HIS A 548 -0.86 -20.25 12.21
CA HIS A 548 -2.13 -19.79 11.63
C HIS A 548 -2.84 -20.91 10.86
N GLY A 549 -2.11 -21.64 10.00
CA GLY A 549 -2.63 -22.82 9.30
C GLY A 549 -3.11 -23.91 10.28
N GLU A 550 -2.37 -24.14 11.37
CA GLU A 550 -2.79 -25.09 12.43
C GLU A 550 -4.13 -24.69 13.05
N GLY A 551 -4.30 -23.41 13.40
CA GLY A 551 -5.56 -22.89 13.94
C GLY A 551 -6.72 -23.09 12.98
N GLY A 552 -6.53 -22.82 11.68
CA GLY A 552 -7.51 -23.05 10.62
C GLY A 552 -7.90 -24.52 10.48
N ALA A 553 -6.93 -25.42 10.48
CA ALA A 553 -7.19 -26.87 10.39
C ALA A 553 -7.95 -27.37 11.61
N LEU A 554 -7.60 -26.93 12.83
CA LEU A 554 -8.28 -27.28 14.08
C LEU A 554 -9.73 -26.73 14.13
N GLY A 555 -9.98 -25.53 13.63
CA GLY A 555 -11.32 -24.96 13.51
C GLY A 555 -12.23 -25.80 12.58
N ASN A 556 -11.68 -26.23 11.44
CA ASN A 556 -12.39 -27.12 10.52
C ASN A 556 -12.58 -28.53 11.09
N LEU A 557 -11.57 -29.06 11.79
CA LEU A 557 -11.65 -30.31 12.54
C LEU A 557 -12.79 -30.29 13.56
N GLY A 558 -12.87 -29.23 14.38
CA GLY A 558 -13.95 -29.04 15.35
C GLY A 558 -15.32 -29.05 14.70
N SER A 559 -15.45 -28.41 13.54
CA SER A 559 -16.70 -28.40 12.77
C SER A 559 -17.07 -29.79 12.23
N ALA A 560 -16.08 -30.59 11.78
CA ALA A 560 -16.31 -31.97 11.31
C ALA A 560 -16.69 -32.89 12.47
N LEU A 561 -16.01 -32.79 13.62
CA LEU A 561 -16.30 -33.54 14.82
C LEU A 561 -17.70 -33.25 15.36
N TYR A 562 -18.11 -31.98 15.38
CA TYR A 562 -19.47 -31.60 15.80
C TYR A 562 -20.55 -32.22 14.93
N LYS A 563 -20.35 -32.23 13.60
CA LYS A 563 -21.25 -32.87 12.65
C LYS A 563 -21.28 -34.41 12.75
N ALA A 564 -20.17 -34.98 13.22
CA ALA A 564 -20.04 -36.42 13.52
C ALA A 564 -20.59 -36.80 14.91
N GLU A 565 -21.23 -35.86 15.63
CA GLU A 565 -21.76 -36.00 16.99
C GLU A 565 -20.68 -36.30 18.06
N ARG A 566 -19.40 -36.01 17.75
CA ARG A 566 -18.24 -36.13 18.67
C ARG A 566 -18.00 -34.79 19.39
N SER A 567 -19.01 -34.33 20.11
CA SER A 567 -19.07 -32.94 20.61
C SER A 567 -17.98 -32.57 21.61
N GLU A 568 -17.53 -33.47 22.50
CA GLU A 568 -16.44 -33.16 23.44
C GLU A 568 -15.09 -32.93 22.71
N GLU A 569 -14.83 -33.72 21.67
CA GLU A 569 -13.64 -33.54 20.85
C GLU A 569 -13.72 -32.23 20.02
N ALA A 570 -14.93 -31.90 19.53
CA ALA A 570 -15.17 -30.63 18.84
C ALA A 570 -14.91 -29.42 19.74
N ILE A 571 -15.35 -29.49 21.02
CA ILE A 571 -15.09 -28.44 22.02
C ILE A 571 -13.57 -28.22 22.19
N ASN A 572 -12.80 -29.32 22.32
CA ASN A 572 -11.34 -29.21 22.47
C ASN A 572 -10.70 -28.61 21.21
N ALA A 573 -11.06 -29.09 20.02
CA ALA A 573 -10.51 -28.57 18.77
C ALA A 573 -10.80 -27.08 18.56
N HIS A 574 -12.03 -26.62 18.83
CA HIS A 574 -12.36 -25.19 18.73
C HIS A 574 -11.68 -24.34 19.80
N ARG A 575 -11.48 -24.88 21.03
CA ARG A 575 -10.74 -24.20 22.09
C ARG A 575 -9.27 -24.00 21.71
N ASP A 576 -8.64 -25.05 21.16
CA ASP A 576 -7.25 -25.00 20.71
C ASP A 576 -7.10 -24.02 19.53
N ALA A 577 -8.04 -24.04 18.57
CA ALA A 577 -8.05 -23.07 17.46
C ALA A 577 -8.15 -21.63 17.97
N ALA A 578 -9.07 -21.34 18.92
CA ALA A 578 -9.22 -20.00 19.48
C ALA A 578 -7.95 -19.55 20.23
N ALA A 579 -7.30 -20.46 20.97
CA ALA A 579 -6.04 -20.15 21.63
C ALA A 579 -4.91 -19.79 20.65
N ILE A 580 -4.81 -20.53 19.56
CA ILE A 580 -3.83 -20.28 18.49
C ILE A 580 -4.11 -18.93 17.80
N PHE A 581 -5.33 -18.62 17.45
CA PHE A 581 -5.66 -17.35 16.80
C PHE A 581 -5.41 -16.14 17.71
N ARG A 582 -5.61 -16.30 19.01
CA ARG A 582 -5.20 -15.29 20.02
C ARG A 582 -3.69 -15.12 20.06
N GLU A 583 -2.92 -16.22 20.04
CA GLU A 583 -1.45 -16.21 19.98
C GLU A 583 -0.94 -15.52 18.70
N THR A 584 -1.56 -15.79 17.56
CA THR A 584 -1.19 -15.22 16.26
C THR A 584 -1.76 -13.84 16.00
N SER A 585 -2.50 -13.26 16.96
CA SER A 585 -3.14 -11.94 16.86
C SER A 585 -4.11 -11.82 15.67
N ASP A 586 -4.89 -12.88 15.40
CA ASP A 586 -6.00 -12.86 14.45
C ASP A 586 -7.35 -12.85 15.18
N PRO A 587 -7.85 -11.66 15.58
CA PRO A 587 -9.07 -11.56 16.35
C PRO A 587 -10.31 -12.00 15.55
N HIS A 588 -10.29 -11.86 14.20
CA HIS A 588 -11.42 -12.30 13.40
C HIS A 588 -11.57 -13.83 13.43
N ALA A 589 -10.49 -14.57 13.20
CA ALA A 589 -10.49 -16.02 13.26
C ALA A 589 -10.73 -16.54 14.70
N GLU A 590 -10.23 -15.83 15.73
CA GLU A 590 -10.54 -16.12 17.13
C GLU A 590 -12.04 -16.03 17.40
N GLY A 591 -12.72 -14.98 16.93
CA GLY A 591 -14.16 -14.80 17.04
C GLY A 591 -14.95 -15.95 16.39
N ILE A 592 -14.51 -16.41 15.21
CA ILE A 592 -15.12 -17.57 14.53
C ILE A 592 -14.98 -18.84 15.37
N ALA A 593 -13.78 -19.11 15.89
CA ALA A 593 -13.49 -20.30 16.69
C ALA A 593 -14.27 -20.28 18.01
N LEU A 594 -14.36 -19.14 18.71
CA LEU A 594 -15.13 -18.97 19.94
C LEU A 594 -16.64 -19.14 19.72
N ASN A 595 -17.18 -18.58 18.65
CA ASN A 595 -18.59 -18.75 18.31
C ASN A 595 -18.91 -20.21 18.00
N SER A 596 -18.02 -20.92 17.32
CA SER A 596 -18.15 -22.36 17.03
C SER A 596 -18.01 -23.21 18.32
N LEU A 597 -17.08 -22.84 19.20
CA LEU A 597 -16.94 -23.41 20.54
C LEU A 597 -18.26 -23.28 21.35
N GLY A 598 -18.83 -22.08 21.38
CA GLY A 598 -20.11 -21.83 22.05
C GLY A 598 -21.23 -22.71 21.50
N THR A 599 -21.28 -22.91 20.17
CA THR A 599 -22.26 -23.81 19.54
C THR A 599 -22.07 -25.26 19.96
N ALA A 600 -20.83 -25.75 20.01
CA ALA A 600 -20.52 -27.11 20.47
C ALA A 600 -20.85 -27.32 21.96
N LEU A 601 -20.53 -26.33 22.80
CA LEU A 601 -20.92 -26.33 24.23
C LEU A 601 -22.40 -26.32 24.44
N TRP A 602 -23.16 -25.55 23.67
CA TRP A 602 -24.62 -25.54 23.71
C TRP A 602 -25.19 -26.92 23.36
N GLY A 603 -24.65 -27.57 22.32
CA GLY A 603 -25.05 -28.92 21.91
C GLY A 603 -24.81 -30.00 22.96
N THR A 604 -23.91 -29.80 23.92
CA THR A 604 -23.66 -30.72 25.06
C THR A 604 -24.35 -30.32 26.35
N GLY A 605 -25.20 -29.27 26.34
CA GLY A 605 -25.86 -28.76 27.52
C GLY A 605 -25.01 -27.95 28.48
N ARG A 606 -23.76 -27.60 28.09
CA ARG A 606 -22.85 -26.76 28.88
C ARG A 606 -23.12 -25.27 28.64
N PHE A 607 -24.36 -24.86 28.98
CA PHE A 607 -24.93 -23.58 28.57
C PHE A 607 -24.19 -22.36 29.14
N GLU A 608 -23.72 -22.38 30.39
CA GLU A 608 -23.01 -21.26 30.99
C GLU A 608 -21.67 -21.03 30.29
N GLU A 609 -20.95 -22.09 29.90
CA GLU A 609 -19.73 -21.98 29.12
C GLU A 609 -20.01 -21.50 27.69
N ALA A 610 -21.12 -21.95 27.10
CA ALA A 610 -21.57 -21.46 25.78
C ALA A 610 -21.87 -19.95 25.80
N ILE A 611 -22.55 -19.48 26.88
CA ILE A 611 -22.82 -18.04 27.09
C ILE A 611 -21.50 -17.26 27.06
N THR A 612 -20.51 -17.68 27.85
CA THR A 612 -19.20 -17.02 27.91
C THR A 612 -18.53 -16.99 26.53
N ALA A 613 -18.48 -18.12 25.83
CA ALA A 613 -17.85 -18.20 24.51
C ALA A 613 -18.54 -17.30 23.46
N HIS A 614 -19.88 -17.24 23.47
CA HIS A 614 -20.61 -16.35 22.55
C HIS A 614 -20.49 -14.88 22.92
N GLN A 615 -20.38 -14.53 24.22
CA GLN A 615 -20.11 -13.17 24.67
C GLN A 615 -18.73 -12.70 24.23
N ASP A 616 -17.71 -13.54 24.41
CA ASP A 616 -16.33 -13.24 23.98
C ASP A 616 -16.27 -13.07 22.45
N ALA A 617 -16.91 -13.95 21.68
CA ALA A 617 -16.99 -13.83 20.24
C ALA A 617 -17.70 -12.52 19.81
N ALA A 618 -18.83 -12.17 20.44
CA ALA A 618 -19.55 -10.93 20.13
C ALA A 618 -18.74 -9.68 20.46
N ALA A 619 -17.95 -9.71 21.56
CA ALA A 619 -17.06 -8.63 21.94
C ALA A 619 -15.95 -8.43 20.88
N ILE A 620 -15.30 -9.51 20.45
CA ILE A 620 -14.25 -9.48 19.43
C ILE A 620 -14.81 -8.96 18.09
N TYR A 621 -15.96 -9.46 17.64
CA TYR A 621 -16.58 -8.98 16.40
C TYR A 621 -16.97 -7.49 16.46
N ARG A 622 -17.35 -7.01 17.63
CA ARG A 622 -17.61 -5.57 17.83
C ARG A 622 -16.32 -4.76 17.72
N GLU A 623 -15.22 -5.23 18.29
CA GLU A 623 -13.91 -4.58 18.22
C GLU A 623 -13.33 -4.58 16.81
N THR A 624 -13.52 -5.66 16.07
CA THR A 624 -13.06 -5.80 14.68
C THR A 624 -13.98 -5.16 13.65
N GLY A 625 -15.17 -4.70 14.06
CA GLY A 625 -16.16 -4.13 13.15
C GLY A 625 -16.94 -5.15 12.33
N ASP A 626 -16.78 -6.47 12.56
CA ASP A 626 -17.57 -7.51 11.88
C ASP A 626 -19.00 -7.54 12.44
N ARG A 627 -19.86 -6.68 11.88
CA ARG A 627 -21.26 -6.57 12.29
C ARG A 627 -22.05 -7.86 12.03
N HIS A 628 -21.76 -8.56 10.93
CA HIS A 628 -22.44 -9.82 10.63
C HIS A 628 -22.08 -10.93 11.62
N GLY A 629 -20.78 -11.10 11.90
CA GLY A 629 -20.28 -12.02 12.94
C GLY A 629 -20.85 -11.70 14.32
N GLN A 630 -20.92 -10.42 14.68
CA GLN A 630 -21.52 -9.95 15.94
C GLN A 630 -22.99 -10.34 16.06
N GLY A 631 -23.80 -10.12 14.99
CA GLY A 631 -25.21 -10.50 14.98
C GLY A 631 -25.41 -11.99 15.18
N ARG A 632 -24.57 -12.83 14.54
CA ARG A 632 -24.60 -14.30 14.71
C ARG A 632 -24.27 -14.72 16.15
N ALA A 633 -23.21 -14.17 16.71
CA ALA A 633 -22.78 -14.49 18.08
C ALA A 633 -23.84 -14.08 19.12
N LEU A 634 -24.44 -12.89 18.98
CA LEU A 634 -25.53 -12.42 19.85
C LEU A 634 -26.79 -13.28 19.72
N ASN A 635 -27.16 -13.70 18.52
CA ASN A 635 -28.28 -14.62 18.31
C ASN A 635 -28.05 -15.95 19.01
N ASN A 636 -26.86 -16.53 18.91
CA ASN A 636 -26.50 -17.78 19.58
C ASN A 636 -26.42 -17.61 21.11
N LEU A 637 -25.94 -16.45 21.58
CA LEU A 637 -25.96 -16.06 22.99
C LEU A 637 -27.40 -16.07 23.52
N GLY A 638 -28.35 -15.47 22.78
CA GLY A 638 -29.78 -15.47 23.14
C GLY A 638 -30.35 -16.88 23.32
N LEU A 639 -29.95 -17.81 22.42
CA LEU A 639 -30.34 -19.21 22.55
C LEU A 639 -29.81 -19.85 23.84
N ALA A 640 -28.50 -19.65 24.14
CA ALA A 640 -27.88 -20.22 25.32
C ALA A 640 -28.45 -19.63 26.62
N LEU A 641 -28.71 -18.34 26.69
CA LEU A 641 -29.31 -17.66 27.83
C LEU A 641 -30.76 -18.17 28.11
N ARG A 642 -31.53 -18.46 27.06
CA ARG A 642 -32.88 -19.01 27.18
C ARG A 642 -32.84 -20.39 27.88
N GLU A 643 -31.91 -21.26 27.56
CA GLU A 643 -31.79 -22.59 28.15
C GLU A 643 -31.53 -22.53 29.68
N VAL A 644 -30.82 -21.52 30.16
CA VAL A 644 -30.59 -21.27 31.59
C VAL A 644 -31.64 -20.35 32.23
N ARG A 645 -32.75 -20.08 31.54
CA ARG A 645 -33.90 -19.22 31.97
C ARG A 645 -33.53 -17.76 32.29
N ARG A 646 -32.41 -17.24 31.73
CA ARG A 646 -32.04 -15.82 31.79
C ARG A 646 -32.77 -15.06 30.68
N PHE A 647 -34.12 -15.05 30.76
CA PHE A 647 -34.99 -14.61 29.66
C PHE A 647 -34.81 -13.13 29.30
N GLU A 648 -34.64 -12.24 30.28
CA GLU A 648 -34.42 -10.81 30.01
C GLU A 648 -33.19 -10.58 29.19
N GLU A 649 -32.07 -11.21 29.56
CA GLU A 649 -30.81 -11.10 28.82
C GLU A 649 -30.88 -11.77 27.44
N ALA A 650 -31.61 -12.88 27.32
CA ALA A 650 -31.86 -13.54 26.04
C ALA A 650 -32.63 -12.62 25.07
N ILE A 651 -33.66 -11.92 25.58
CA ILE A 651 -34.46 -10.96 24.80
C ILE A 651 -33.55 -9.81 24.31
N ILE A 652 -32.73 -9.25 25.19
CA ILE A 652 -31.81 -8.16 24.82
C ILE A 652 -30.85 -8.64 23.74
N ALA A 653 -30.18 -9.78 23.91
CA ALA A 653 -29.24 -10.33 22.95
C ALA A 653 -29.89 -10.58 21.58
N CYS A 654 -31.11 -11.13 21.54
CA CYS A 654 -31.84 -11.33 20.30
C CYS A 654 -32.27 -10.00 19.65
N GLN A 655 -32.68 -8.99 20.44
CA GLN A 655 -33.06 -7.66 19.94
C GLN A 655 -31.81 -6.99 19.28
N ASP A 656 -30.67 -7.05 19.92
CA ASP A 656 -29.41 -6.53 19.38
C ASP A 656 -29.03 -7.27 18.08
N ALA A 657 -29.15 -8.59 18.03
CA ALA A 657 -28.94 -9.37 16.82
C ALA A 657 -29.88 -8.95 15.68
N VAL A 658 -31.17 -8.76 15.95
CA VAL A 658 -32.16 -8.26 14.97
C VAL A 658 -31.76 -6.89 14.43
N ALA A 659 -31.38 -5.97 15.33
CA ALA A 659 -30.94 -4.63 14.95
C ALA A 659 -29.74 -4.68 13.99
N ILE A 660 -28.75 -5.50 14.31
CA ILE A 660 -27.53 -5.68 13.51
C ILE A 660 -27.86 -6.32 12.15
N PHE A 661 -28.64 -7.38 12.09
CA PHE A 661 -29.00 -8.01 10.80
C PHE A 661 -29.84 -7.09 9.92
N ARG A 662 -30.65 -6.22 10.52
CA ARG A 662 -31.40 -5.20 9.79
C ARG A 662 -30.47 -4.12 9.24
N GLU A 663 -29.50 -3.67 10.03
CA GLU A 663 -28.47 -2.73 9.60
C GLU A 663 -27.62 -3.29 8.45
N THR A 664 -27.23 -4.56 8.53
CA THR A 664 -26.40 -5.23 7.49
C THR A 664 -27.21 -5.73 6.29
N GLY A 665 -28.54 -5.63 6.32
CA GLY A 665 -29.43 -6.11 5.26
C GLY A 665 -29.57 -7.63 5.18
N ASP A 666 -29.11 -8.39 6.18
CA ASP A 666 -29.27 -9.85 6.23
C ASP A 666 -30.69 -10.24 6.68
N ARG A 667 -31.59 -10.31 5.72
CA ARG A 667 -33.00 -10.70 5.95
C ARG A 667 -33.15 -12.11 6.52
N HIS A 668 -32.25 -13.03 6.17
CA HIS A 668 -32.30 -14.39 6.67
C HIS A 668 -31.89 -14.44 8.15
N GLY A 669 -30.79 -13.82 8.51
CA GLY A 669 -30.37 -13.67 9.90
C GLY A 669 -31.39 -12.91 10.75
N GLU A 670 -31.97 -11.82 10.21
CA GLU A 670 -33.07 -11.09 10.88
C GLU A 670 -34.26 -12.01 11.18
N GLY A 671 -34.72 -12.84 10.23
CA GLY A 671 -35.83 -13.76 10.42
C GLY A 671 -35.56 -14.80 11.51
N ILE A 672 -34.35 -15.36 11.56
CA ILE A 672 -33.93 -16.30 12.60
C ILE A 672 -33.90 -15.62 13.97
N ALA A 673 -33.32 -14.44 14.07
CA ALA A 673 -33.21 -13.71 15.34
C ALA A 673 -34.56 -13.24 15.86
N LEU A 674 -35.49 -12.84 14.97
CA LEU A 674 -36.89 -12.54 15.35
C LEU A 674 -37.60 -13.76 15.91
N SER A 675 -37.50 -14.92 15.30
CA SER A 675 -38.08 -16.16 15.80
C SER A 675 -37.54 -16.55 17.18
N ASN A 676 -36.23 -16.38 17.40
CA ASN A 676 -35.61 -16.64 18.69
C ASN A 676 -36.05 -15.62 19.75
N LEU A 677 -36.22 -14.36 19.37
CA LEU A 677 -36.77 -13.30 20.24
C LEU A 677 -38.20 -13.62 20.70
N GLU A 678 -39.09 -13.97 19.77
CA GLU A 678 -40.47 -14.36 20.07
C GLU A 678 -40.52 -15.56 21.04
N THR A 679 -39.65 -16.55 20.78
CA THR A 679 -39.56 -17.73 21.64
C THR A 679 -39.07 -17.37 23.05
N ALA A 680 -38.09 -16.48 23.20
CA ALA A 680 -37.62 -16.03 24.48
C ALA A 680 -38.68 -15.22 25.26
N MET A 681 -39.40 -14.33 24.57
CA MET A 681 -40.52 -13.57 25.16
C MET A 681 -41.67 -14.48 25.63
N ALA A 682 -42.04 -15.48 24.84
CA ALA A 682 -43.06 -16.45 25.23
C ALA A 682 -42.63 -17.28 26.45
N ALA A 683 -41.36 -17.68 26.50
CA ALA A 683 -40.79 -18.43 27.64
C ALA A 683 -40.70 -17.60 28.93
N GLN A 684 -40.54 -16.28 28.84
CA GLN A 684 -40.60 -15.38 29.99
C GLN A 684 -42.00 -15.25 30.60
N GLN A 685 -43.03 -15.37 29.76
CA GLN A 685 -44.44 -15.26 30.19
C GLN A 685 -45.03 -16.54 30.74
N ALA A 686 -44.38 -17.68 30.47
CA ALA A 686 -44.78 -19.02 30.94
C ALA A 686 -44.09 -19.39 32.26
#